data_e401e40526c73f4e93de8ae91e80f3fc
#
_entry.id   e401e40526c73f4e93de8ae91e80f3fc
#
_cell.length_a   1.000
_cell.length_b   1.000
_cell.length_c   1.000
_cell.angle_alpha   90.00
_cell.angle_beta   90.00
_cell.angle_gamma   90.00
#
_symmetry.space_group_name_H-M   'P 1'
#
loop_
_entity.id
_entity.type
_entity.pdbx_description
1 polymer ?
#
loop_
_entity_poly.entity_id
_entity_poly.type
_entity_poly.pdbx_seq_one_letter_code
_entity_poly.pdbx_strand_id
1 'polypeptide(L)'
;MANTHKYVYLFSEGNGSMRELLGGKGANLAEMTNLGMPVPQGFTVTTEACTQYYNDGRQINADIQAQIYEYLGKMEAICGKKFADPENPLLVSVRSGARASMPGMMDTILNLGLNDTVVEGLAKFTNNPRFAYDSYRRFIQMFSDVVMELSKKRFEEIIDDVKAKKGVKQDVELDTEDMKNLVVLFKEFYKKEKGEDFPQDPKVQLMEAVKAVFRSWDNPRANVYRRMNEIPYDWGTAVNVQSMVFGNSGDNSGTGVAFTRNPATGEKALFGEYLINAQGEDVVAGVRTPSPISKLHEEMPAVYEQFAAIADRLEKHYKDMQDMEFTIENGKLYMLQTRNGKRTAAAALKVAVDLVDEGMIDEKEAVCRVDPKQLDALLHPTFDAEALKKAQVVGKGLAASPGAACGRVVFTAEEAKEWHERGEKVILVRLETSPEDIEGMQVSQGILTVRGGMTSHAAVVARGMGTCCVSGCGDIVVDYENKKFTLAGKEYHEGDWISLDGSTGNIYGEAVATVPADPGSGYFGRLMGWADKYRQLMVYTNADTPRDAAQGRAFGAQGIGLCRTEHMFFEGERIKAMREMIVADNTEDRKKALAKIMPYQQGDFEGLYEAMEGCPVVIRFLDPPLHEFLPTKEEDIKEIAGEIGVTVERLHEVIASLHEFNPMMGHRGCRLAVSYPEIAEMQTTAVINAAINVQKKHPDWKMVPEIMIPLVGEVKELKYVKDVVVATADKIIKDAGIDRKYEVGTMIEIPRAALTADEIAKEAEFFSFGTNDLTQMTFGFSRDDAGKFLSYYYDKKIYESDPFAHLDQNGVGKLVAMAAKLGKETRPDIHLGICGEHGGDPTSVEFCHKVGLNYVSCSPYRVPIARLAAAQAAIKHPRAN
;
A
#
# COMPACT_ATOMS: atom_id res chain seq x y z
N MET A 1 -25.19 43.52 0.77
CA MET A 1 -25.53 42.12 0.41
C MET A 1 -24.44 41.24 0.98
N ALA A 2 -24.76 40.37 1.92
CA ALA A 2 -23.78 39.42 2.47
C ALA A 2 -23.30 38.51 1.32
N ASN A 3 -22.00 38.43 1.13
CA ASN A 3 -21.41 37.55 0.15
C ASN A 3 -21.63 36.13 0.66
N THR A 4 -22.72 35.48 0.22
CA THR A 4 -22.99 34.08 0.56
C THR A 4 -21.97 33.21 -0.17
N HIS A 5 -21.34 32.30 0.57
CA HIS A 5 -20.41 31.31 -0.02
C HIS A 5 -21.15 30.42 -1.01
N LYS A 6 -20.51 30.12 -2.16
CA LYS A 6 -21.11 29.28 -3.19
C LYS A 6 -20.81 27.78 -2.87
N TYR A 7 -21.87 27.03 -2.57
CA TYR A 7 -21.80 25.62 -2.25
C TYR A 7 -22.26 24.70 -3.39
N VAL A 8 -22.91 25.25 -4.43
CA VAL A 8 -23.50 24.45 -5.51
C VAL A 8 -23.08 25.03 -6.86
N TYR A 9 -22.71 24.12 -7.78
CA TYR A 9 -22.25 24.45 -9.13
C TYR A 9 -23.02 23.64 -10.15
N LEU A 10 -23.54 24.28 -11.20
CA LEU A 10 -23.98 23.56 -12.40
C LEU A 10 -22.79 22.86 -13.07
N PHE A 11 -23.00 21.78 -13.80
CA PHE A 11 -21.91 21.14 -14.56
C PHE A 11 -21.25 22.13 -15.51
N SER A 12 -22.05 23.01 -16.14
CA SER A 12 -21.54 24.06 -17.03
C SER A 12 -20.73 25.15 -16.34
N GLU A 13 -20.79 25.26 -15.02
CA GLU A 13 -20.04 26.23 -14.23
C GLU A 13 -18.70 25.69 -13.72
N GLY A 14 -18.49 24.38 -13.80
CA GLY A 14 -17.26 23.73 -13.34
C GLY A 14 -16.34 23.33 -14.48
N ASN A 15 -15.19 22.76 -14.11
CA ASN A 15 -14.23 22.18 -15.06
C ASN A 15 -13.40 21.08 -14.37
N GLY A 16 -12.56 20.39 -15.16
CA GLY A 16 -11.76 19.26 -14.67
C GLY A 16 -10.70 19.58 -13.64
N SER A 17 -10.31 20.87 -13.52
CA SER A 17 -9.33 21.31 -12.52
C SER A 17 -9.92 21.51 -11.12
N MET A 18 -11.24 21.50 -10.99
CA MET A 18 -11.95 21.74 -9.73
C MET A 18 -12.21 20.47 -8.93
N ARG A 19 -11.30 19.52 -9.01
CA ARG A 19 -11.45 18.20 -8.39
C ARG A 19 -11.56 18.26 -6.86
N GLU A 20 -10.86 19.17 -6.23
CA GLU A 20 -10.92 19.35 -4.77
C GLU A 20 -12.32 19.79 -4.30
N LEU A 21 -12.98 20.62 -5.07
CA LEU A 21 -14.27 21.20 -4.74
C LEU A 21 -15.45 20.36 -5.23
N LEU A 22 -15.36 19.84 -6.45
CA LEU A 22 -16.46 19.11 -7.08
C LEU A 22 -16.34 17.58 -6.93
N GLY A 23 -15.24 17.09 -6.37
CA GLY A 23 -14.90 15.68 -6.39
C GLY A 23 -14.47 15.22 -7.78
N GLY A 24 -14.00 13.99 -7.88
CA GLY A 24 -13.54 13.45 -9.17
C GLY A 24 -14.67 13.34 -10.20
N LYS A 25 -15.82 12.81 -9.81
CA LYS A 25 -16.99 12.65 -10.70
C LYS A 25 -17.55 13.98 -11.16
N GLY A 26 -17.74 14.93 -10.23
CA GLY A 26 -18.30 16.24 -10.54
C GLY A 26 -17.41 17.04 -11.48
N ALA A 27 -16.11 17.02 -11.25
CA ALA A 27 -15.14 17.70 -12.11
C ALA A 27 -15.13 17.11 -13.53
N ASN A 28 -15.18 15.80 -13.65
CA ASN A 28 -15.20 15.13 -14.96
C ASN A 28 -16.52 15.33 -15.70
N LEU A 29 -17.65 15.34 -14.99
CA LEU A 29 -18.95 15.68 -15.61
C LEU A 29 -18.95 17.10 -16.16
N ALA A 30 -18.41 18.03 -15.39
CA ALA A 30 -18.25 19.42 -15.82
C ALA A 30 -17.34 19.52 -17.07
N GLU A 31 -16.22 18.82 -17.05
CA GLU A 31 -15.26 18.81 -18.17
C GLU A 31 -15.87 18.24 -19.44
N MET A 32 -16.56 17.10 -19.36
CA MET A 32 -17.27 16.50 -20.50
C MET A 32 -18.36 17.42 -21.03
N THR A 33 -19.06 18.13 -20.15
CA THR A 33 -20.08 19.12 -20.55
C THR A 33 -19.43 20.24 -21.35
N ASN A 34 -18.31 20.78 -20.89
CA ASN A 34 -17.56 21.85 -21.56
C ASN A 34 -17.00 21.40 -22.91
N LEU A 35 -16.66 20.11 -23.06
CA LEU A 35 -16.21 19.52 -24.32
C LEU A 35 -17.37 19.28 -25.31
N GLY A 36 -18.60 19.57 -24.93
CA GLY A 36 -19.78 19.39 -25.81
C GLY A 36 -20.25 17.94 -25.91
N MET A 37 -19.85 17.06 -25.02
CA MET A 37 -20.27 15.67 -25.00
C MET A 37 -21.71 15.52 -24.48
N PRO A 38 -22.43 14.47 -24.87
CA PRO A 38 -23.83 14.25 -24.46
C PRO A 38 -23.90 13.78 -22.99
N VAL A 39 -23.82 14.73 -22.06
CA VAL A 39 -23.89 14.49 -20.61
C VAL A 39 -25.27 14.88 -20.10
N PRO A 40 -26.00 14.01 -19.40
CA PRO A 40 -27.22 14.43 -18.70
C PRO A 40 -26.88 15.55 -17.72
N GLN A 41 -27.60 16.66 -17.81
CA GLN A 41 -27.27 17.86 -17.07
C GLN A 41 -27.64 17.76 -15.59
N GLY A 42 -26.99 18.56 -14.76
CA GLY A 42 -27.21 18.58 -13.33
C GLY A 42 -26.32 19.57 -12.60
N PHE A 43 -26.21 19.39 -11.31
CA PHE A 43 -25.39 20.22 -10.47
C PHE A 43 -24.64 19.40 -9.42
N THR A 44 -23.56 19.99 -8.89
CA THR A 44 -22.74 19.38 -7.83
C THR A 44 -22.86 20.21 -6.56
N VAL A 45 -23.20 19.56 -5.45
CA VAL A 45 -23.08 20.12 -4.10
C VAL A 45 -21.66 19.80 -3.62
N THR A 46 -20.91 20.83 -3.26
CA THR A 46 -19.45 20.76 -3.09
C THR A 46 -18.98 19.97 -1.87
N THR A 47 -17.71 19.61 -1.86
CA THR A 47 -17.04 19.04 -0.69
C THR A 47 -17.04 20.00 0.50
N GLU A 48 -17.02 21.31 0.24
CA GLU A 48 -17.14 22.34 1.30
C GLU A 48 -18.50 22.25 2.00
N ALA A 49 -19.56 21.96 1.26
CA ALA A 49 -20.90 21.76 1.85
C ALA A 49 -20.91 20.51 2.75
N CYS A 50 -20.19 19.46 2.38
CA CYS A 50 -20.02 18.29 3.23
C CYS A 50 -19.30 18.64 4.54
N THR A 51 -18.20 19.38 4.45
CA THR A 51 -17.47 19.84 5.63
C THR A 51 -18.37 20.68 6.54
N GLN A 52 -19.15 21.58 5.96
CA GLN A 52 -20.08 22.41 6.71
C GLN A 52 -21.20 21.59 7.38
N TYR A 53 -21.67 20.52 6.69
CA TYR A 53 -22.63 19.59 7.26
C TYR A 53 -22.13 18.96 8.57
N TYR A 54 -20.87 18.52 8.60
CA TYR A 54 -20.27 17.97 9.82
C TYR A 54 -20.02 19.02 10.88
N ASN A 55 -19.59 20.21 10.49
CA ASN A 55 -19.38 21.33 11.41
C ASN A 55 -20.69 21.78 12.08
N ASP A 56 -21.80 21.66 11.39
CA ASP A 56 -23.14 22.01 11.88
C ASP A 56 -23.85 20.85 12.61
N GLY A 57 -23.12 19.87 13.05
CA GLY A 57 -23.67 18.72 13.80
C GLY A 57 -24.49 17.76 12.95
N ARG A 58 -24.04 17.47 11.76
CA ARG A 58 -24.69 16.58 10.77
C ARG A 58 -26.04 17.11 10.31
N GLN A 59 -26.08 18.38 10.01
CA GLN A 59 -27.27 19.04 9.46
C GLN A 59 -26.87 19.95 8.29
N ILE A 60 -27.75 20.00 7.29
CA ILE A 60 -27.61 20.92 6.15
C ILE A 60 -28.23 22.27 6.58
N ASN A 61 -27.41 23.32 6.58
CA ASN A 61 -27.88 24.63 6.97
C ASN A 61 -28.83 25.24 5.92
N ALA A 62 -29.57 26.31 6.32
CA ALA A 62 -30.56 26.95 5.47
C ALA A 62 -29.97 27.52 4.16
N ASP A 63 -28.73 27.99 4.18
CA ASP A 63 -28.07 28.58 3.02
C ASP A 63 -27.75 27.51 1.96
N ILE A 64 -27.20 26.37 2.39
CA ILE A 64 -26.92 25.24 1.49
C ILE A 64 -28.23 24.69 0.91
N GLN A 65 -29.26 24.53 1.73
CA GLN A 65 -30.59 24.08 1.28
C GLN A 65 -31.18 25.03 0.24
N ALA A 66 -31.09 26.32 0.48
CA ALA A 66 -31.60 27.35 -0.44
C ALA A 66 -30.86 27.27 -1.79
N GLN A 67 -29.54 27.10 -1.77
CA GLN A 67 -28.76 26.94 -2.99
C GLN A 67 -29.10 25.67 -3.75
N ILE A 68 -29.35 24.56 -3.06
CA ILE A 68 -29.78 23.31 -3.72
C ILE A 68 -31.10 23.52 -4.45
N TYR A 69 -32.09 24.17 -3.81
CA TYR A 69 -33.39 24.45 -4.46
C TYR A 69 -33.26 25.44 -5.61
N GLU A 70 -32.44 26.46 -5.47
CA GLU A 70 -32.18 27.43 -6.55
C GLU A 70 -31.60 26.72 -7.77
N TYR A 71 -30.58 25.86 -7.55
CA TYR A 71 -29.91 25.13 -8.64
C TYR A 71 -30.80 24.04 -9.22
N LEU A 72 -31.69 23.46 -8.45
CA LEU A 72 -32.73 22.58 -8.97
C LEU A 72 -33.60 23.29 -10.00
N GLY A 73 -34.03 24.54 -9.68
CA GLY A 73 -34.76 25.39 -10.64
C GLY A 73 -33.96 25.69 -11.91
N LYS A 74 -32.68 25.98 -11.81
CA LYS A 74 -31.80 26.18 -12.96
C LYS A 74 -31.66 24.91 -13.81
N MET A 75 -31.53 23.75 -13.16
CA MET A 75 -31.50 22.47 -13.83
C MET A 75 -32.80 22.16 -14.55
N GLU A 76 -33.95 22.45 -13.96
CA GLU A 76 -35.26 22.32 -14.61
C GLU A 76 -35.34 23.16 -15.89
N ALA A 77 -34.84 24.38 -15.86
CA ALA A 77 -34.79 25.23 -17.07
C ALA A 77 -33.92 24.68 -18.16
N ILE A 78 -32.75 24.12 -17.81
CA ILE A 78 -31.81 23.49 -18.77
C ILE A 78 -32.42 22.23 -19.37
N CYS A 79 -33.05 21.40 -18.57
CA CYS A 79 -33.64 20.12 -19.01
C CYS A 79 -35.00 20.28 -19.71
N GLY A 80 -35.66 21.43 -19.56
CA GLY A 80 -36.97 21.66 -20.10
C GLY A 80 -38.10 20.83 -19.44
N LYS A 81 -37.87 20.37 -18.22
CA LYS A 81 -38.81 19.56 -17.42
C LYS A 81 -38.80 20.02 -15.99
N LYS A 82 -39.91 19.84 -15.30
CA LYS A 82 -39.99 20.13 -13.87
C LYS A 82 -39.74 18.90 -13.02
N PHE A 83 -39.05 19.07 -11.93
CA PHE A 83 -38.77 18.02 -10.97
C PHE A 83 -40.08 17.42 -10.45
N ALA A 84 -40.23 16.11 -10.63
CA ALA A 84 -41.42 15.34 -10.22
C ALA A 84 -42.75 15.92 -10.74
N ASP A 85 -42.74 16.41 -11.95
CA ASP A 85 -43.96 16.87 -12.63
C ASP A 85 -44.89 15.67 -12.86
N PRO A 86 -46.20 15.81 -12.51
CA PRO A 86 -47.19 14.74 -12.72
C PRO A 86 -47.39 14.31 -14.17
N GLU A 87 -47.03 15.13 -15.13
CA GLU A 87 -47.25 14.82 -16.58
C GLU A 87 -45.97 14.39 -17.30
N ASN A 88 -44.88 15.13 -17.11
CA ASN A 88 -43.59 14.82 -17.73
C ASN A 88 -42.47 15.09 -16.75
N PRO A 89 -42.19 14.18 -15.84
CA PRO A 89 -41.30 14.44 -14.73
C PRO A 89 -39.83 14.51 -15.11
N LEU A 90 -39.12 15.49 -14.53
CA LEU A 90 -37.68 15.41 -14.37
C LEU A 90 -37.42 14.52 -13.16
N LEU A 91 -36.75 13.41 -13.37
CA LEU A 91 -36.25 12.54 -12.29
C LEU A 91 -34.73 12.72 -12.23
N VAL A 92 -34.16 12.52 -11.03
CA VAL A 92 -32.74 12.74 -10.82
C VAL A 92 -32.07 11.54 -10.13
N SER A 93 -30.77 11.39 -10.37
CA SER A 93 -29.90 10.56 -9.56
C SER A 93 -29.15 11.45 -8.57
N VAL A 94 -28.88 10.91 -7.39
CA VAL A 94 -28.03 11.54 -6.36
C VAL A 94 -26.86 10.60 -6.11
N ARG A 95 -25.66 11.05 -6.44
CA ARG A 95 -24.44 10.22 -6.38
C ARG A 95 -23.35 10.91 -5.57
N SER A 96 -22.60 10.13 -4.81
CA SER A 96 -21.38 10.61 -4.16
C SER A 96 -20.27 10.86 -5.17
N GLY A 97 -19.36 11.74 -4.82
CA GLY A 97 -18.17 12.01 -5.62
C GLY A 97 -17.05 12.56 -4.77
N ALA A 98 -16.22 11.70 -4.17
CA ALA A 98 -15.06 12.14 -3.43
C ALA A 98 -13.92 12.53 -4.37
N ARG A 99 -12.94 13.28 -3.84
CA ARG A 99 -11.72 13.65 -4.56
C ARG A 99 -10.96 12.43 -5.03
N ALA A 100 -10.88 11.39 -4.19
CA ALA A 100 -10.30 10.11 -4.53
C ALA A 100 -11.39 9.07 -4.78
N SER A 101 -11.16 8.16 -5.73
CA SER A 101 -12.11 7.09 -6.01
C SER A 101 -12.23 6.12 -4.84
N MET A 102 -13.46 5.85 -4.39
CA MET A 102 -13.78 4.93 -3.30
C MET A 102 -14.87 3.95 -3.74
N PRO A 103 -14.56 2.96 -4.59
CA PRO A 103 -15.55 2.07 -5.18
C PRO A 103 -16.33 1.27 -4.13
N GLY A 104 -17.65 1.28 -4.21
CA GLY A 104 -18.52 0.51 -3.31
C GLY A 104 -18.60 1.00 -1.88
N MET A 105 -17.89 2.08 -1.54
CA MET A 105 -17.87 2.60 -0.17
C MET A 105 -18.95 3.66 0.09
N MET A 106 -19.46 4.29 -0.97
CA MET A 106 -20.40 5.40 -0.88
C MET A 106 -21.62 5.18 -1.77
N ASP A 107 -22.69 5.85 -1.45
CA ASP A 107 -24.02 5.49 -1.92
C ASP A 107 -24.51 6.26 -3.15
N THR A 108 -25.40 5.62 -3.91
CA THR A 108 -26.07 6.20 -5.08
C THR A 108 -27.58 5.97 -4.95
N ILE A 109 -28.38 7.00 -5.26
CA ILE A 109 -29.84 6.89 -5.29
C ILE A 109 -30.31 7.27 -6.71
N LEU A 110 -31.07 6.39 -7.35
CA LEU A 110 -31.59 6.59 -8.70
C LEU A 110 -33.09 6.83 -8.66
N ASN A 111 -33.64 7.40 -9.73
CA ASN A 111 -35.07 7.60 -9.95
C ASN A 111 -35.73 8.50 -8.88
N LEU A 112 -34.96 9.38 -8.27
CA LEU A 112 -35.47 10.27 -7.23
C LEU A 112 -36.47 11.27 -7.81
N GLY A 113 -37.56 11.46 -7.11
CA GLY A 113 -38.72 12.25 -7.55
C GLY A 113 -39.97 11.43 -7.79
N LEU A 114 -39.84 10.11 -7.88
CA LEU A 114 -41.01 9.25 -8.06
C LEU A 114 -41.85 9.19 -6.77
N ASN A 115 -43.15 9.21 -6.97
CA ASN A 115 -44.18 9.01 -5.96
C ASN A 115 -45.41 8.40 -6.62
N ASP A 116 -46.48 8.19 -5.87
CA ASP A 116 -47.69 7.54 -6.38
C ASP A 116 -48.37 8.27 -7.54
N THR A 117 -48.24 9.60 -7.59
CA THR A 117 -48.78 10.43 -8.67
C THR A 117 -47.84 10.49 -9.86
N VAL A 118 -46.55 10.71 -9.63
CA VAL A 118 -45.54 10.91 -10.67
C VAL A 118 -45.32 9.64 -11.50
N VAL A 119 -45.41 8.45 -10.88
CA VAL A 119 -45.28 7.19 -11.59
C VAL A 119 -46.37 6.98 -12.67
N GLU A 120 -47.57 7.43 -12.41
CA GLU A 120 -48.67 7.34 -13.40
C GLU A 120 -48.43 8.30 -14.57
N GLY A 121 -47.94 9.52 -14.27
CA GLY A 121 -47.55 10.46 -15.31
C GLY A 121 -46.44 9.93 -16.20
N LEU A 122 -45.42 9.34 -15.57
CA LEU A 122 -44.29 8.72 -16.30
C LEU A 122 -44.76 7.57 -17.17
N ALA A 123 -45.69 6.73 -16.66
CA ALA A 123 -46.29 5.63 -17.41
C ALA A 123 -47.05 6.11 -18.67
N LYS A 124 -47.82 7.17 -18.53
CA LYS A 124 -48.55 7.77 -19.67
C LYS A 124 -47.61 8.45 -20.68
N PHE A 125 -46.67 9.23 -20.19
CA PHE A 125 -45.72 9.96 -21.03
C PHE A 125 -44.84 9.03 -21.89
N THR A 126 -44.33 7.97 -21.26
CA THR A 126 -43.48 6.98 -21.94
C THR A 126 -44.29 5.93 -22.71
N ASN A 127 -45.62 5.88 -22.52
CA ASN A 127 -46.46 4.79 -23.00
C ASN A 127 -45.89 3.41 -22.61
N ASN A 128 -45.26 3.31 -21.45
CA ASN A 128 -44.63 2.10 -20.94
C ASN A 128 -44.86 1.99 -19.41
N PRO A 129 -46.04 1.51 -19.01
CA PRO A 129 -46.33 1.38 -17.58
C PRO A 129 -45.39 0.43 -16.82
N ARG A 130 -44.93 -0.64 -17.47
CA ARG A 130 -44.00 -1.56 -16.86
C ARG A 130 -42.70 -0.86 -16.49
N PHE A 131 -42.14 -0.08 -17.40
CA PHE A 131 -40.94 0.71 -17.12
C PHE A 131 -41.13 1.68 -15.97
N ALA A 132 -42.25 2.39 -15.94
CA ALA A 132 -42.53 3.36 -14.90
C ALA A 132 -42.61 2.72 -13.50
N TYR A 133 -43.32 1.62 -13.37
CA TYR A 133 -43.49 0.93 -12.09
C TYR A 133 -42.22 0.14 -11.71
N ASP A 134 -41.45 -0.37 -12.65
CA ASP A 134 -40.13 -0.94 -12.40
C ASP A 134 -39.19 0.12 -11.83
N SER A 135 -39.18 1.31 -12.40
CA SER A 135 -38.38 2.43 -11.91
C SER A 135 -38.80 2.86 -10.50
N TYR A 136 -40.11 2.83 -10.21
CA TYR A 136 -40.62 3.20 -8.89
C TYR A 136 -40.25 2.14 -7.83
N ARG A 137 -40.40 0.86 -8.14
CA ARG A 137 -39.99 -0.18 -7.19
C ARG A 137 -38.48 -0.13 -6.89
N ARG A 138 -37.66 0.13 -7.88
CA ARG A 138 -36.20 0.32 -7.74
C ARG A 138 -35.88 1.51 -6.84
N PHE A 139 -36.60 2.62 -7.04
CA PHE A 139 -36.43 3.80 -6.21
C PHE A 139 -36.81 3.55 -4.75
N ILE A 140 -37.93 2.90 -4.51
CA ILE A 140 -38.38 2.58 -3.14
C ILE A 140 -37.33 1.71 -2.43
N GLN A 141 -36.84 0.68 -3.10
CA GLN A 141 -35.82 -0.23 -2.56
C GLN A 141 -34.54 0.52 -2.26
N MET A 142 -34.03 1.28 -3.20
CA MET A 142 -32.75 1.99 -3.08
C MET A 142 -32.82 3.10 -2.04
N PHE A 143 -33.87 3.90 -2.04
CA PHE A 143 -34.08 4.97 -1.05
C PHE A 143 -34.21 4.37 0.37
N SER A 144 -34.95 3.28 0.50
CA SER A 144 -35.14 2.60 1.79
C SER A 144 -33.83 2.04 2.32
N ASP A 145 -33.00 1.42 1.46
CA ASP A 145 -31.71 0.86 1.86
C ASP A 145 -30.69 1.96 2.21
N VAL A 146 -30.51 2.92 1.31
CA VAL A 146 -29.46 3.92 1.42
C VAL A 146 -29.81 5.04 2.41
N VAL A 147 -31.02 5.59 2.30
CA VAL A 147 -31.43 6.75 3.09
C VAL A 147 -31.99 6.37 4.44
N MET A 148 -32.83 5.34 4.47
CA MET A 148 -33.58 4.95 5.65
C MET A 148 -33.02 3.75 6.39
N GLU A 149 -31.90 3.23 5.90
CA GLU A 149 -31.14 2.12 6.50
C GLU A 149 -31.93 0.81 6.68
N LEU A 150 -32.89 0.56 5.77
CA LEU A 150 -33.60 -0.71 5.69
C LEU A 150 -32.86 -1.64 4.71
N SER A 151 -32.42 -2.80 5.18
CA SER A 151 -31.64 -3.73 4.36
C SER A 151 -32.35 -4.11 3.05
N LYS A 152 -31.66 -3.94 1.93
CA LYS A 152 -32.14 -4.34 0.59
C LYS A 152 -32.45 -5.82 0.49
N LYS A 153 -31.88 -6.65 1.35
CA LYS A 153 -32.09 -8.11 1.38
C LYS A 153 -33.57 -8.48 1.51
N ARG A 154 -34.30 -7.76 2.36
CA ARG A 154 -35.75 -8.01 2.55
C ARG A 154 -36.54 -7.66 1.30
N PHE A 155 -36.18 -6.63 0.60
CA PHE A 155 -36.81 -6.27 -0.68
C PHE A 155 -36.51 -7.32 -1.76
N GLU A 156 -35.28 -7.84 -1.78
CA GLU A 156 -34.91 -8.93 -2.70
C GLU A 156 -35.69 -10.20 -2.42
N GLU A 157 -35.93 -10.53 -1.16
CA GLU A 157 -36.78 -11.67 -0.75
C GLU A 157 -38.21 -11.51 -1.23
N ILE A 158 -38.77 -10.31 -1.18
CA ILE A 158 -40.12 -10.00 -1.68
C ILE A 158 -40.17 -10.21 -3.20
N ILE A 159 -39.16 -9.76 -3.94
CA ILE A 159 -39.08 -9.97 -5.39
C ILE A 159 -38.99 -11.46 -5.71
N ASP A 160 -38.17 -12.19 -4.99
CA ASP A 160 -38.02 -13.64 -5.17
C ASP A 160 -39.31 -14.40 -4.90
N ASP A 161 -40.07 -13.98 -3.91
CA ASP A 161 -41.38 -14.57 -3.61
C ASP A 161 -42.38 -14.33 -4.75
N VAL A 162 -42.42 -13.14 -5.34
CA VAL A 162 -43.27 -12.82 -6.47
C VAL A 162 -42.86 -13.63 -7.70
N LYS A 163 -41.55 -13.75 -7.96
CA LYS A 163 -41.04 -14.58 -9.05
C LYS A 163 -41.43 -16.06 -8.89
N ALA A 164 -41.28 -16.58 -7.68
CA ALA A 164 -41.61 -17.96 -7.35
C ALA A 164 -43.13 -18.25 -7.56
N LYS A 165 -43.99 -17.35 -7.12
CA LYS A 165 -45.43 -17.46 -7.31
C LYS A 165 -45.87 -17.43 -8.77
N LYS A 166 -45.14 -16.66 -9.60
CA LYS A 166 -45.38 -16.58 -11.05
C LYS A 166 -44.72 -17.73 -11.82
N GLY A 167 -43.70 -18.37 -11.24
CA GLY A 167 -42.93 -19.42 -11.88
C GLY A 167 -41.88 -18.92 -12.84
N VAL A 168 -41.36 -17.69 -12.62
CA VAL A 168 -40.29 -17.08 -13.44
C VAL A 168 -39.00 -16.93 -12.62
N LYS A 169 -37.86 -16.75 -13.29
CA LYS A 169 -36.55 -16.66 -12.66
C LYS A 169 -35.90 -15.29 -12.75
N GLN A 170 -36.29 -14.48 -13.75
CA GLN A 170 -35.65 -13.18 -14.02
C GLN A 170 -36.64 -12.02 -13.87
N ASP A 171 -36.15 -10.87 -13.46
CA ASP A 171 -36.93 -9.64 -13.30
C ASP A 171 -37.62 -9.21 -14.59
N VAL A 172 -36.94 -9.41 -15.74
CA VAL A 172 -37.46 -9.06 -17.05
C VAL A 172 -38.72 -9.85 -17.45
N GLU A 173 -38.97 -10.98 -16.79
CA GLU A 173 -40.14 -11.83 -17.01
C GLU A 173 -41.36 -11.34 -16.24
N LEU A 174 -41.20 -10.39 -15.32
CA LEU A 174 -42.31 -9.78 -14.59
C LEU A 174 -43.01 -8.73 -15.46
N ASP A 175 -44.33 -8.76 -15.45
CA ASP A 175 -45.16 -7.82 -16.24
C ASP A 175 -45.53 -6.55 -15.43
N THR A 176 -46.32 -5.67 -16.04
CA THR A 176 -46.76 -4.41 -15.44
C THR A 176 -47.53 -4.64 -14.15
N GLU A 177 -48.45 -5.62 -14.08
CA GLU A 177 -49.22 -5.91 -12.89
C GLU A 177 -48.34 -6.44 -11.76
N ASP A 178 -47.30 -7.23 -12.09
CA ASP A 178 -46.31 -7.71 -11.14
C ASP A 178 -45.52 -6.53 -10.55
N MET A 179 -45.11 -5.58 -11.38
CA MET A 179 -44.38 -4.40 -10.92
C MET A 179 -45.24 -3.51 -10.01
N LYS A 180 -46.50 -3.32 -10.36
CA LYS A 180 -47.48 -2.60 -9.50
C LYS A 180 -47.65 -3.29 -8.15
N ASN A 181 -47.72 -4.61 -8.14
CA ASN A 181 -47.81 -5.39 -6.93
C ASN A 181 -46.55 -5.26 -6.08
N LEU A 182 -45.36 -5.29 -6.69
CA LEU A 182 -44.09 -5.08 -5.99
C LEU A 182 -44.03 -3.70 -5.32
N VAL A 183 -44.49 -2.66 -6.00
CA VAL A 183 -44.60 -1.31 -5.42
C VAL A 183 -45.46 -1.30 -4.16
N VAL A 184 -46.62 -1.94 -4.23
CA VAL A 184 -47.55 -2.07 -3.07
C VAL A 184 -46.84 -2.81 -1.92
N LEU A 185 -46.22 -3.96 -2.20
CA LEU A 185 -45.54 -4.77 -1.19
C LEU A 185 -44.36 -4.05 -0.57
N PHE A 186 -43.60 -3.31 -1.37
CA PHE A 186 -42.43 -2.53 -0.89
C PHE A 186 -42.88 -1.38 0.03
N LYS A 187 -43.97 -0.66 -0.33
CA LYS A 187 -44.51 0.41 0.51
C LYS A 187 -45.09 -0.15 1.81
N GLU A 188 -45.75 -1.29 1.77
CA GLU A 188 -46.27 -1.96 2.96
C GLU A 188 -45.16 -2.39 3.91
N PHE A 189 -44.07 -2.95 3.36
CA PHE A 189 -42.91 -3.32 4.13
C PHE A 189 -42.22 -2.08 4.76
N TYR A 190 -42.07 -1.01 3.98
CA TYR A 190 -41.53 0.25 4.48
C TYR A 190 -42.33 0.80 5.66
N LYS A 191 -43.69 0.84 5.52
CA LYS A 191 -44.58 1.32 6.57
C LYS A 191 -44.52 0.47 7.83
N LYS A 192 -44.44 -0.87 7.67
CA LYS A 192 -44.30 -1.80 8.78
C LYS A 192 -43.02 -1.55 9.58
N GLU A 193 -41.89 -1.35 8.90
CA GLU A 193 -40.59 -1.18 9.53
C GLU A 193 -40.37 0.24 10.09
N LYS A 194 -40.85 1.27 9.41
CA LYS A 194 -40.63 2.68 9.76
C LYS A 194 -41.77 3.36 10.51
N GLY A 195 -42.93 2.76 10.49
CA GLY A 195 -44.13 3.31 11.16
C GLY A 195 -44.80 4.48 10.45
N GLU A 196 -44.33 4.82 9.25
CA GLU A 196 -44.85 5.93 8.42
C GLU A 196 -44.83 5.55 6.95
N ASP A 197 -45.61 6.27 6.15
CA ASP A 197 -45.66 6.03 4.71
C ASP A 197 -44.35 6.39 4.02
N PHE A 198 -44.05 5.69 2.91
CA PHE A 198 -42.90 6.04 2.08
C PHE A 198 -43.00 7.51 1.63
N PRO A 199 -41.91 8.30 1.75
CA PRO A 199 -41.96 9.75 1.46
C PRO A 199 -42.46 10.08 0.06
N GLN A 200 -43.48 10.90 -0.02
CA GLN A 200 -44.13 11.30 -1.28
C GLN A 200 -43.71 12.72 -1.75
N ASP A 201 -43.16 13.53 -0.86
CA ASP A 201 -42.68 14.87 -1.20
C ASP A 201 -41.31 14.79 -1.90
N PRO A 202 -41.22 15.16 -3.18
CA PRO A 202 -39.95 15.06 -3.92
C PRO A 202 -38.81 15.90 -3.34
N LYS A 203 -39.09 17.07 -2.78
CA LYS A 203 -38.08 17.92 -2.17
C LYS A 203 -37.55 17.31 -0.88
N VAL A 204 -38.38 16.70 -0.09
CA VAL A 204 -37.96 15.93 1.10
C VAL A 204 -37.10 14.73 0.70
N GLN A 205 -37.51 14.01 -0.34
CA GLN A 205 -36.69 12.92 -0.89
C GLN A 205 -35.28 13.39 -1.27
N LEU A 206 -35.20 14.53 -1.99
CA LEU A 206 -33.93 15.09 -2.45
C LEU A 206 -33.01 15.46 -1.27
N MET A 207 -33.55 16.19 -0.29
CA MET A 207 -32.75 16.62 0.86
C MET A 207 -32.28 15.47 1.71
N GLU A 208 -33.15 14.49 1.95
CA GLU A 208 -32.76 13.27 2.68
C GLU A 208 -31.69 12.46 1.93
N ALA A 209 -31.78 12.40 0.61
CA ALA A 209 -30.76 11.72 -0.22
C ALA A 209 -29.40 12.44 -0.14
N VAL A 210 -29.37 13.76 -0.20
CA VAL A 210 -28.13 14.55 -0.05
C VAL A 210 -27.51 14.32 1.33
N LYS A 211 -28.32 14.37 2.39
CA LYS A 211 -27.88 14.06 3.74
C LYS A 211 -27.30 12.65 3.86
N ALA A 212 -27.93 11.67 3.23
CA ALA A 212 -27.48 10.28 3.25
C ALA A 212 -26.11 10.13 2.61
N VAL A 213 -25.86 10.81 1.49
CA VAL A 213 -24.55 10.79 0.83
C VAL A 213 -23.49 11.45 1.73
N PHE A 214 -23.79 12.56 2.37
CA PHE A 214 -22.85 13.15 3.32
C PHE A 214 -22.56 12.24 4.51
N ARG A 215 -23.59 11.54 5.06
CA ARG A 215 -23.40 10.58 6.14
C ARG A 215 -22.51 9.42 5.72
N SER A 216 -22.61 8.98 4.47
CA SER A 216 -21.83 7.83 3.97
C SER A 216 -20.32 8.09 4.01
N TRP A 217 -19.88 9.34 4.01
CA TRP A 217 -18.47 9.69 4.18
C TRP A 217 -17.89 9.17 5.49
N ASP A 218 -18.66 9.15 6.56
CA ASP A 218 -18.23 8.71 7.90
C ASP A 218 -18.78 7.33 8.29
N ASN A 219 -19.16 6.51 7.32
CA ASN A 219 -19.59 5.14 7.64
C ASN A 219 -18.34 4.24 7.91
N PRO A 220 -18.50 3.13 8.67
CA PRO A 220 -17.36 2.28 9.04
C PRO A 220 -16.54 1.76 7.84
N ARG A 221 -17.19 1.33 6.76
CA ARG A 221 -16.52 0.85 5.55
C ARG A 221 -15.68 1.93 4.88
N ALA A 222 -16.25 3.13 4.76
CA ALA A 222 -15.56 4.27 4.18
C ALA A 222 -14.35 4.69 5.03
N ASN A 223 -14.50 4.68 6.35
CA ASN A 223 -13.42 5.00 7.27
C ASN A 223 -12.24 4.02 7.15
N VAL A 224 -12.53 2.72 7.07
CA VAL A 224 -11.52 1.68 6.88
C VAL A 224 -10.81 1.87 5.53
N TYR A 225 -11.58 2.06 4.46
CA TYR A 225 -11.02 2.26 3.12
C TYR A 225 -10.11 3.48 3.06
N ARG A 226 -10.55 4.61 3.63
CA ARG A 226 -9.74 5.83 3.65
C ARG A 226 -8.43 5.62 4.41
N ARG A 227 -8.49 4.94 5.54
CA ARG A 227 -7.31 4.63 6.33
C ARG A 227 -6.31 3.76 5.55
N MET A 228 -6.79 2.74 4.87
CA MET A 228 -5.97 1.85 4.05
C MET A 228 -5.35 2.54 2.83
N ASN A 229 -6.02 3.55 2.30
CA ASN A 229 -5.59 4.27 1.10
C ASN A 229 -5.05 5.68 1.40
N GLU A 230 -4.83 6.00 2.67
CA GLU A 230 -4.25 7.27 3.12
C GLU A 230 -5.02 8.50 2.62
N ILE A 231 -6.35 8.42 2.63
CA ILE A 231 -7.24 9.53 2.23
C ILE A 231 -7.60 10.35 3.48
N PRO A 232 -7.27 11.66 3.52
CA PRO A 232 -7.57 12.51 4.66
C PRO A 232 -9.07 12.63 4.95
N TYR A 233 -9.43 12.72 6.22
CA TYR A 233 -10.81 12.86 6.66
C TYR A 233 -11.48 14.17 6.23
N ASP A 234 -10.71 15.25 6.18
CA ASP A 234 -11.18 16.59 5.88
C ASP A 234 -11.51 16.81 4.40
N TRP A 235 -11.20 15.85 3.53
CA TRP A 235 -11.53 15.98 2.12
C TRP A 235 -13.03 15.99 1.86
N GLY A 236 -13.82 15.20 2.59
CA GLY A 236 -15.25 15.08 2.38
C GLY A 236 -15.65 14.51 1.03
N THR A 237 -16.93 14.49 0.75
CA THR A 237 -17.49 14.08 -0.54
C THR A 237 -18.36 15.17 -1.12
N ALA A 238 -18.35 15.31 -2.45
CA ALA A 238 -19.35 16.07 -3.16
C ALA A 238 -20.59 15.19 -3.45
N VAL A 239 -21.69 15.85 -3.79
CA VAL A 239 -22.93 15.18 -4.21
C VAL A 239 -23.30 15.67 -5.59
N ASN A 240 -23.47 14.75 -6.53
CA ASN A 240 -23.90 15.06 -7.90
C ASN A 240 -25.37 14.75 -8.05
N VAL A 241 -26.16 15.78 -8.37
CA VAL A 241 -27.59 15.65 -8.69
C VAL A 241 -27.71 15.79 -10.20
N GLN A 242 -28.10 14.73 -10.88
CA GLN A 242 -28.04 14.62 -12.32
C GLN A 242 -29.37 14.12 -12.87
N SER A 243 -29.79 14.66 -14.03
CA SER A 243 -31.00 14.18 -14.68
C SER A 243 -30.88 12.71 -15.07
N MET A 244 -31.95 11.95 -14.85
CA MET A 244 -31.98 10.53 -15.21
C MET A 244 -32.05 10.34 -16.71
N VAL A 245 -31.29 9.35 -17.19
CA VAL A 245 -31.48 8.72 -18.49
C VAL A 245 -31.70 7.24 -18.26
N PHE A 246 -32.61 6.64 -19.04
CA PHE A 246 -33.10 5.30 -18.78
C PHE A 246 -32.67 4.27 -19.82
N GLY A 247 -31.72 3.43 -19.44
CA GLY A 247 -31.27 2.31 -20.23
C GLY A 247 -32.27 1.16 -20.27
N ASN A 248 -33.29 1.19 -19.44
CA ASN A 248 -34.34 0.18 -19.36
C ASN A 248 -35.68 0.61 -20.00
N SER A 249 -35.63 1.55 -20.96
CA SER A 249 -36.84 2.05 -21.63
C SER A 249 -37.24 1.26 -22.88
N GLY A 250 -36.59 0.16 -23.17
CA GLY A 250 -36.90 -0.73 -24.29
C GLY A 250 -35.67 -1.38 -24.92
N ASP A 251 -35.89 -2.07 -26.04
CA ASP A 251 -34.84 -2.84 -26.73
C ASP A 251 -33.80 -1.96 -27.47
N ASN A 252 -34.14 -0.68 -27.70
CA ASN A 252 -33.22 0.31 -28.25
C ASN A 252 -32.47 1.13 -27.19
N SER A 253 -32.51 0.66 -25.99
CA SER A 253 -31.89 1.29 -24.82
C SER A 253 -30.95 0.31 -24.13
N GLY A 254 -30.04 0.82 -23.32
CA GLY A 254 -29.10 -0.01 -22.63
C GLY A 254 -28.13 0.80 -21.79
N THR A 255 -27.23 0.10 -21.14
CA THR A 255 -26.19 0.72 -20.31
C THR A 255 -24.91 -0.09 -20.41
N GLY A 256 -23.78 0.53 -20.16
CA GLY A 256 -22.52 -0.18 -20.17
C GLY A 256 -21.37 0.59 -19.54
N VAL A 257 -20.29 -0.13 -19.40
CA VAL A 257 -19.00 0.38 -18.89
C VAL A 257 -17.90 -0.06 -19.85
N ALA A 258 -16.95 0.82 -20.13
CA ALA A 258 -15.85 0.49 -21.02
C ALA A 258 -14.60 1.29 -20.69
N PHE A 259 -13.45 0.67 -20.97
CA PHE A 259 -12.13 1.29 -20.88
C PHE A 259 -11.63 1.56 -22.30
N THR A 260 -10.86 2.63 -22.46
CA THR A 260 -10.20 2.94 -23.73
C THR A 260 -9.05 1.98 -24.05
N ARG A 261 -8.49 1.35 -23.01
CA ARG A 261 -7.45 0.31 -23.11
C ARG A 261 -7.76 -0.79 -22.12
N ASN A 262 -7.27 -1.99 -22.37
CA ASN A 262 -7.48 -3.12 -21.45
C ASN A 262 -6.82 -2.83 -20.10
N PRO A 263 -7.58 -2.75 -18.99
CA PRO A 263 -7.01 -2.41 -17.67
C PRO A 263 -6.14 -3.52 -17.07
N ALA A 264 -6.21 -4.74 -17.60
CA ALA A 264 -5.38 -5.86 -17.15
C ALA A 264 -4.05 -5.94 -17.91
N THR A 265 -4.04 -5.65 -19.20
CA THR A 265 -2.89 -5.84 -20.10
C THR A 265 -2.30 -4.56 -20.64
N GLY A 266 -3.08 -3.46 -20.70
CA GLY A 266 -2.69 -2.21 -21.33
C GLY A 266 -2.87 -2.18 -22.84
N GLU A 267 -3.43 -3.23 -23.44
CA GLU A 267 -3.69 -3.29 -24.88
C GLU A 267 -4.59 -2.14 -25.34
N LYS A 268 -4.22 -1.48 -26.42
CA LYS A 268 -4.96 -0.34 -26.97
C LYS A 268 -6.17 -0.82 -27.78
N ALA A 269 -7.26 -1.13 -27.09
CA ALA A 269 -8.54 -1.50 -27.68
C ALA A 269 -9.65 -1.21 -26.66
N LEU A 270 -10.83 -0.80 -27.14
CA LEU A 270 -11.99 -0.65 -26.26
C LEU A 270 -12.26 -1.99 -25.57
N PHE A 271 -12.35 -1.95 -24.27
CA PHE A 271 -12.56 -3.12 -23.42
C PHE A 271 -13.71 -2.83 -22.46
N GLY A 272 -14.80 -3.57 -22.56
CA GLY A 272 -15.95 -3.33 -21.71
C GLY A 272 -17.13 -4.21 -22.01
N GLU A 273 -18.23 -3.90 -21.33
CA GLU A 273 -19.45 -4.69 -21.35
C GLU A 273 -20.67 -3.78 -21.38
N TYR A 274 -21.77 -4.29 -21.96
CA TYR A 274 -23.05 -3.58 -21.98
C TYR A 274 -24.21 -4.55 -21.86
N LEU A 275 -25.36 -4.02 -21.42
CA LEU A 275 -26.63 -4.72 -21.37
C LEU A 275 -27.69 -3.90 -22.09
N ILE A 276 -28.49 -4.57 -22.90
CA ILE A 276 -29.68 -3.98 -23.55
C ILE A 276 -30.83 -4.01 -22.53
N ASN A 277 -31.68 -3.00 -22.57
CA ASN A 277 -32.85 -2.84 -21.70
C ASN A 277 -32.49 -3.08 -20.23
N ALA A 278 -31.54 -2.31 -19.72
CA ALA A 278 -31.00 -2.42 -18.37
C ALA A 278 -30.52 -1.08 -17.81
N GLN A 279 -30.49 -0.98 -16.51
CA GLN A 279 -29.86 0.12 -15.78
C GLN A 279 -28.44 -0.29 -15.31
N GLY A 280 -27.62 0.69 -14.94
CA GLY A 280 -26.24 0.47 -14.52
C GLY A 280 -26.09 -0.54 -13.36
N GLU A 281 -27.02 -0.55 -12.42
CA GLU A 281 -27.06 -1.49 -11.32
C GLU A 281 -27.21 -2.96 -11.76
N ASP A 282 -27.85 -3.21 -12.90
CA ASP A 282 -28.04 -4.55 -13.45
C ASP A 282 -26.73 -5.14 -13.98
N VAL A 283 -25.83 -4.30 -14.47
CA VAL A 283 -24.49 -4.72 -14.93
C VAL A 283 -23.66 -5.19 -13.72
N VAL A 284 -23.71 -4.45 -12.63
CA VAL A 284 -22.95 -4.73 -11.41
C VAL A 284 -23.52 -5.92 -10.64
N ALA A 285 -24.85 -6.05 -10.60
CA ALA A 285 -25.53 -7.11 -9.85
C ALA A 285 -25.34 -8.52 -10.42
N GLY A 286 -24.89 -8.64 -11.68
CA GLY A 286 -24.64 -9.93 -12.31
C GLY A 286 -25.88 -10.78 -12.55
N VAL A 287 -27.07 -10.18 -12.52
CA VAL A 287 -28.35 -10.87 -12.72
C VAL A 287 -28.50 -11.35 -14.18
N ARG A 288 -27.91 -10.63 -15.10
CA ARG A 288 -27.85 -10.94 -16.54
C ARG A 288 -26.39 -10.94 -16.98
N THR A 289 -26.05 -11.81 -17.94
CA THR A 289 -24.70 -11.85 -18.53
C THR A 289 -24.50 -10.69 -19.50
N PRO A 290 -23.59 -9.76 -19.24
CA PRO A 290 -23.29 -8.67 -20.16
C PRO A 290 -22.65 -9.17 -21.44
N SER A 291 -22.84 -8.42 -22.52
CA SER A 291 -22.17 -8.66 -23.78
C SER A 291 -20.90 -7.83 -23.90
N PRO A 292 -19.86 -8.32 -24.59
CA PRO A 292 -18.65 -7.52 -24.85
C PRO A 292 -18.99 -6.27 -25.64
N ILE A 293 -18.31 -5.17 -25.37
CA ILE A 293 -18.56 -3.87 -26.02
C ILE A 293 -18.42 -3.96 -27.54
N SER A 294 -17.59 -4.86 -28.05
CA SER A 294 -17.42 -5.09 -29.50
C SER A 294 -18.71 -5.51 -30.20
N LYS A 295 -19.59 -6.23 -29.49
CA LYS A 295 -20.89 -6.66 -30.02
C LYS A 295 -21.85 -5.49 -30.21
N LEU A 296 -21.68 -4.39 -29.50
CA LEU A 296 -22.47 -3.17 -29.70
C LEU A 296 -22.32 -2.62 -31.12
N HIS A 297 -21.17 -2.83 -31.73
CA HIS A 297 -20.94 -2.45 -33.13
C HIS A 297 -21.89 -3.15 -34.09
N GLU A 298 -22.26 -4.38 -33.82
CA GLU A 298 -23.22 -5.15 -34.62
C GLU A 298 -24.66 -4.75 -34.31
N GLU A 299 -25.00 -4.56 -33.03
CA GLU A 299 -26.36 -4.28 -32.59
C GLU A 299 -26.79 -2.82 -32.80
N MET A 300 -25.91 -1.87 -32.55
CA MET A 300 -26.16 -0.42 -32.67
C MET A 300 -24.93 0.27 -33.26
N PRO A 301 -24.67 0.12 -34.58
CA PRO A 301 -23.44 0.63 -35.21
C PRO A 301 -23.19 2.13 -35.01
N ALA A 302 -24.23 2.95 -35.17
CA ALA A 302 -24.12 4.41 -35.04
C ALA A 302 -23.77 4.83 -33.61
N VAL A 303 -24.37 4.18 -32.61
CA VAL A 303 -24.08 4.43 -31.20
C VAL A 303 -22.67 4.02 -30.87
N TYR A 304 -22.24 2.85 -31.34
CA TYR A 304 -20.88 2.37 -31.13
C TYR A 304 -19.84 3.31 -31.71
N GLU A 305 -20.04 3.79 -32.93
CA GLU A 305 -19.13 4.72 -33.63
C GLU A 305 -19.05 6.05 -32.87
N GLN A 306 -20.18 6.57 -32.39
CA GLN A 306 -20.22 7.79 -31.58
C GLN A 306 -19.47 7.58 -30.27
N PHE A 307 -19.69 6.46 -29.60
CA PHE A 307 -19.02 6.11 -28.36
C PHE A 307 -17.50 5.97 -28.57
N ALA A 308 -17.08 5.26 -29.60
CA ALA A 308 -15.66 5.09 -29.91
C ALA A 308 -14.97 6.43 -30.22
N ALA A 309 -15.65 7.35 -30.91
CA ALA A 309 -15.13 8.69 -31.18
C ALA A 309 -15.00 9.51 -29.88
N ILE A 310 -15.97 9.42 -28.97
CA ILE A 310 -15.92 10.07 -27.64
C ILE A 310 -14.78 9.48 -26.82
N ALA A 311 -14.62 8.16 -26.80
CA ALA A 311 -13.56 7.48 -26.08
C ALA A 311 -12.17 7.94 -26.54
N ASP A 312 -11.94 8.01 -27.84
CA ASP A 312 -10.69 8.50 -28.42
C ASP A 312 -10.43 9.96 -28.03
N ARG A 313 -11.46 10.79 -28.11
CA ARG A 313 -11.36 12.21 -27.75
C ARG A 313 -11.07 12.42 -26.26
N LEU A 314 -11.68 11.62 -25.37
CA LEU A 314 -11.44 11.68 -23.94
C LEU A 314 -10.02 11.23 -23.59
N GLU A 315 -9.55 10.14 -24.17
CA GLU A 315 -8.19 9.67 -23.96
C GLU A 315 -7.16 10.72 -24.39
N LYS A 316 -7.34 11.34 -25.54
CA LYS A 316 -6.46 12.42 -26.02
C LYS A 316 -6.54 13.68 -25.15
N HIS A 317 -7.73 14.02 -24.68
CA HIS A 317 -7.93 15.20 -23.84
C HIS A 317 -7.26 15.04 -22.47
N TYR A 318 -7.50 13.92 -21.79
CA TYR A 318 -6.91 13.64 -20.47
C TYR A 318 -5.49 13.09 -20.57
N LYS A 319 -5.04 12.70 -21.74
CA LYS A 319 -3.71 12.11 -22.00
C LYS A 319 -3.47 10.86 -21.16
N ASP A 320 -4.52 10.10 -20.93
CA ASP A 320 -4.49 8.85 -20.16
C ASP A 320 -5.66 7.97 -20.55
N MET A 321 -5.54 6.66 -20.34
CA MET A 321 -6.65 5.74 -20.56
C MET A 321 -7.83 6.09 -19.67
N GLN A 322 -9.03 5.92 -20.18
CA GLN A 322 -10.27 6.31 -19.52
C GLN A 322 -11.13 5.09 -19.20
N ASP A 323 -11.78 5.15 -18.06
CA ASP A 323 -12.86 4.28 -17.62
C ASP A 323 -14.16 5.09 -17.74
N MET A 324 -15.09 4.60 -18.54
CA MET A 324 -16.29 5.36 -18.95
C MET A 324 -17.54 4.58 -18.63
N GLU A 325 -18.55 5.29 -18.16
CA GLU A 325 -19.91 4.78 -18.03
C GLU A 325 -20.82 5.50 -19.03
N PHE A 326 -21.70 4.75 -19.69
CA PHE A 326 -22.63 5.30 -20.67
C PHE A 326 -24.00 4.67 -20.56
N THR A 327 -25.00 5.38 -21.00
CA THR A 327 -26.38 4.89 -21.12
C THR A 327 -26.91 5.26 -22.50
N ILE A 328 -27.70 4.35 -23.06
CA ILE A 328 -28.40 4.56 -24.32
C ILE A 328 -29.88 4.60 -24.00
N GLU A 329 -30.53 5.72 -24.29
CA GLU A 329 -31.97 5.88 -24.13
C GLU A 329 -32.61 6.12 -25.48
N ASN A 330 -33.48 5.19 -25.91
CA ASN A 330 -34.16 5.28 -27.17
C ASN A 330 -33.23 5.57 -28.36
N GLY A 331 -32.11 4.85 -28.44
CA GLY A 331 -31.11 4.98 -29.50
C GLY A 331 -30.16 6.18 -29.34
N LYS A 332 -30.28 6.98 -28.30
CA LYS A 332 -29.44 8.14 -28.06
C LYS A 332 -28.42 7.86 -26.95
N LEU A 333 -27.15 8.10 -27.27
CA LEU A 333 -26.05 7.89 -26.32
C LEU A 333 -25.90 9.05 -25.33
N TYR A 334 -25.68 8.73 -24.07
CA TYR A 334 -25.31 9.66 -22.99
C TYR A 334 -24.09 9.17 -22.22
N MET A 335 -23.17 10.08 -21.95
CA MET A 335 -22.01 9.80 -21.10
C MET A 335 -22.35 10.14 -19.66
N LEU A 336 -22.23 9.19 -18.75
CA LEU A 336 -22.52 9.36 -17.34
C LEU A 336 -21.30 9.66 -16.50
N GLN A 337 -20.15 9.10 -16.86
CA GLN A 337 -18.91 9.25 -16.12
C GLN A 337 -17.71 8.96 -17.00
N THR A 338 -16.63 9.67 -16.73
CA THR A 338 -15.29 9.31 -17.19
C THR A 338 -14.32 9.53 -16.02
N ARG A 339 -13.31 8.68 -15.97
CA ARG A 339 -12.20 8.83 -15.01
C ARG A 339 -10.95 8.18 -15.58
N ASN A 340 -9.80 8.53 -15.07
CA ASN A 340 -8.58 7.80 -15.39
C ASN A 340 -8.74 6.35 -14.94
N GLY A 341 -8.52 5.41 -15.85
CA GLY A 341 -8.81 4.01 -15.59
C GLY A 341 -7.90 3.40 -14.55
N LYS A 342 -8.50 2.74 -13.57
CA LYS A 342 -7.75 1.87 -12.65
C LYS A 342 -7.23 0.69 -13.46
N ARG A 343 -6.01 0.29 -13.18
CA ARG A 343 -5.30 -0.71 -13.97
C ARG A 343 -4.36 -1.53 -13.12
N THR A 344 -3.99 -2.70 -13.61
CA THR A 344 -2.94 -3.51 -12.98
C THR A 344 -1.59 -2.81 -13.09
N ALA A 345 -0.63 -3.26 -12.30
CA ALA A 345 0.74 -2.75 -12.38
C ALA A 345 1.34 -2.93 -13.78
N ALA A 346 1.15 -4.10 -14.39
CA ALA A 346 1.62 -4.38 -15.75
C ALA A 346 1.00 -3.45 -16.78
N ALA A 347 -0.31 -3.22 -16.69
CA ALA A 347 -1.02 -2.28 -17.57
C ALA A 347 -0.54 -0.84 -17.36
N ALA A 348 -0.28 -0.44 -16.11
CA ALA A 348 0.21 0.91 -15.81
C ALA A 348 1.56 1.18 -16.49
N LEU A 349 2.48 0.23 -16.45
CA LEU A 349 3.76 0.32 -17.14
C LEU A 349 3.58 0.44 -18.65
N LYS A 350 2.82 -0.49 -19.24
CA LYS A 350 2.60 -0.50 -20.68
C LYS A 350 1.93 0.77 -21.17
N VAL A 351 0.89 1.22 -20.49
CA VAL A 351 0.15 2.44 -20.88
C VAL A 351 1.05 3.66 -20.79
N ALA A 352 1.82 3.81 -19.70
CA ALA A 352 2.72 4.94 -19.54
C ALA A 352 3.76 5.02 -20.67
N VAL A 353 4.40 3.89 -21.00
CA VAL A 353 5.39 3.82 -22.07
C VAL A 353 4.75 4.04 -23.45
N ASP A 354 3.62 3.40 -23.73
CA ASP A 354 2.92 3.55 -25.00
C ASP A 354 2.46 4.99 -25.24
N LEU A 355 1.99 5.70 -24.21
CA LEU A 355 1.59 7.10 -24.33
C LEU A 355 2.76 8.02 -24.67
N VAL A 356 3.97 7.71 -24.19
CA VAL A 356 5.19 8.42 -24.61
C VAL A 356 5.49 8.14 -26.07
N ASP A 357 5.44 6.88 -26.47
CA ASP A 357 5.70 6.49 -27.88
C ASP A 357 4.68 7.09 -28.84
N GLU A 358 3.44 7.28 -28.41
CA GLU A 358 2.38 7.93 -29.17
C GLU A 358 2.46 9.47 -29.18
N GLY A 359 3.40 10.03 -28.42
CA GLY A 359 3.60 11.48 -28.35
C GLY A 359 2.59 12.23 -27.48
N MET A 360 1.76 11.54 -26.71
CA MET A 360 0.77 12.19 -25.82
C MET A 360 1.39 12.79 -24.57
N ILE A 361 2.40 12.13 -24.00
CA ILE A 361 3.08 12.56 -22.78
C ILE A 361 4.59 12.46 -22.98
N ASP A 362 5.35 13.15 -22.15
CA ASP A 362 6.80 13.03 -22.13
C ASP A 362 7.27 11.98 -21.10
N GLU A 363 8.57 11.73 -21.07
CA GLU A 363 9.17 10.76 -20.15
C GLU A 363 8.92 11.13 -18.68
N LYS A 364 9.00 12.41 -18.34
CA LYS A 364 8.77 12.90 -16.97
C LYS A 364 7.36 12.61 -16.50
N GLU A 365 6.39 12.88 -17.37
CA GLU A 365 4.99 12.61 -17.06
C GLU A 365 4.74 11.10 -16.87
N ALA A 366 5.33 10.28 -17.74
CA ALA A 366 5.21 8.82 -17.62
C ALA A 366 5.77 8.31 -16.29
N VAL A 367 6.94 8.80 -15.89
CA VAL A 367 7.55 8.45 -14.60
C VAL A 367 6.64 8.84 -13.43
N CYS A 368 5.99 9.99 -13.51
CA CYS A 368 5.11 10.47 -12.44
C CYS A 368 3.76 9.75 -12.37
N ARG A 369 3.34 9.08 -13.43
CA ARG A 369 2.04 8.41 -13.49
C ARG A 369 1.98 7.05 -12.83
N VAL A 370 3.09 6.36 -12.79
CA VAL A 370 3.14 5.01 -12.17
C VAL A 370 3.34 5.18 -10.67
N ASP A 371 2.41 4.64 -9.88
CA ASP A 371 2.57 4.61 -8.44
C ASP A 371 3.71 3.66 -8.09
N PRO A 372 4.75 4.14 -7.39
CA PRO A 372 5.88 3.28 -7.03
C PRO A 372 5.48 2.01 -6.29
N LYS A 373 4.44 2.06 -5.47
CA LYS A 373 3.93 0.89 -4.73
C LYS A 373 3.41 -0.22 -5.64
N GLN A 374 2.92 0.13 -6.84
CA GLN A 374 2.45 -0.86 -7.82
C GLN A 374 3.58 -1.75 -8.34
N LEU A 375 4.82 -1.29 -8.31
CA LEU A 375 5.97 -2.09 -8.77
C LEU A 375 6.16 -3.35 -7.93
N ASP A 376 5.73 -3.33 -6.68
CA ASP A 376 5.82 -4.49 -5.78
C ASP A 376 5.13 -5.72 -6.36
N ALA A 377 3.95 -5.53 -6.96
CA ALA A 377 3.20 -6.62 -7.59
C ALA A 377 3.94 -7.29 -8.76
N LEU A 378 4.87 -6.58 -9.40
CA LEU A 378 5.66 -7.10 -10.52
C LEU A 378 6.91 -7.86 -10.07
N LEU A 379 7.32 -7.67 -8.82
CA LEU A 379 8.55 -8.24 -8.27
C LEU A 379 8.31 -9.54 -7.49
N HIS A 380 7.05 -9.89 -7.25
CA HIS A 380 6.65 -11.05 -6.45
C HIS A 380 5.67 -11.96 -7.21
N PRO A 381 5.64 -13.26 -6.90
CA PRO A 381 4.64 -14.17 -7.47
C PRO A 381 3.21 -13.73 -7.15
N THR A 382 2.27 -14.06 -8.02
CA THR A 382 0.84 -13.80 -7.85
C THR A 382 0.07 -15.11 -7.99
N PHE A 383 -1.20 -15.13 -7.55
CA PHE A 383 -2.07 -16.28 -7.78
C PHE A 383 -2.65 -16.24 -9.20
N ASP A 384 -2.86 -17.43 -9.76
CA ASP A 384 -3.67 -17.58 -10.96
C ASP A 384 -5.09 -17.10 -10.67
N ALA A 385 -5.61 -16.16 -11.46
CA ALA A 385 -6.89 -15.51 -11.22
C ALA A 385 -8.07 -16.50 -11.18
N GLU A 386 -8.08 -17.50 -12.06
CA GLU A 386 -9.15 -18.52 -12.09
C GLU A 386 -9.09 -19.43 -10.86
N ALA A 387 -7.89 -19.86 -10.46
CA ALA A 387 -7.71 -20.66 -9.25
C ALA A 387 -8.11 -19.88 -7.99
N LEU A 388 -7.79 -18.59 -7.94
CA LEU A 388 -8.10 -17.74 -6.79
C LEU A 388 -9.61 -17.55 -6.60
N LYS A 389 -10.37 -17.41 -7.68
CA LYS A 389 -11.84 -17.29 -7.62
C LYS A 389 -12.52 -18.50 -6.99
N LYS A 390 -11.94 -19.68 -7.13
CA LYS A 390 -12.48 -20.93 -6.60
C LYS A 390 -12.03 -21.20 -5.17
N ALA A 391 -11.03 -20.48 -4.68
CA ALA A 391 -10.44 -20.67 -3.36
C ALA A 391 -11.24 -19.98 -2.28
N GLN A 392 -11.29 -20.60 -1.10
CA GLN A 392 -11.98 -20.05 0.07
C GLN A 392 -10.98 -19.57 1.11
N VAL A 393 -11.15 -18.34 1.57
CA VAL A 393 -10.37 -17.79 2.67
C VAL A 393 -10.75 -18.48 3.97
N VAL A 394 -9.78 -19.08 4.65
CA VAL A 394 -9.99 -19.77 5.93
C VAL A 394 -9.45 -19.00 7.13
N GLY A 395 -8.65 -17.97 6.89
CA GLY A 395 -8.09 -17.12 7.93
C GLY A 395 -7.46 -15.88 7.36
N LYS A 396 -7.13 -14.95 8.26
CA LYS A 396 -6.49 -13.68 7.89
C LYS A 396 -5.49 -13.27 8.95
N GLY A 397 -4.31 -12.89 8.50
CA GLY A 397 -3.27 -12.27 9.30
C GLY A 397 -2.87 -10.93 8.71
N LEU A 398 -1.73 -10.43 9.13
CA LEU A 398 -1.17 -9.19 8.59
C LEU A 398 -0.44 -9.47 7.26
N ALA A 399 -0.62 -8.59 6.31
CA ALA A 399 0.08 -8.61 5.03
C ALA A 399 1.54 -8.14 5.26
N ALA A 400 2.37 -9.03 5.80
CA ALA A 400 3.70 -8.67 6.30
C ALA A 400 4.76 -8.58 5.21
N SER A 401 4.69 -9.44 4.20
CA SER A 401 5.57 -9.38 3.01
C SER A 401 4.77 -9.85 1.80
N PRO A 402 4.80 -9.08 0.70
CA PRO A 402 3.93 -9.33 -0.44
C PRO A 402 4.27 -10.61 -1.20
N GLY A 403 3.33 -11.04 -2.03
CA GLY A 403 3.44 -12.18 -2.90
C GLY A 403 2.46 -13.29 -2.58
N ALA A 404 2.36 -14.25 -3.51
CA ALA A 404 1.54 -15.44 -3.37
C ALA A 404 2.43 -16.65 -3.10
N ALA A 405 2.04 -17.47 -2.15
CA ALA A 405 2.75 -18.70 -1.84
C ALA A 405 1.80 -19.89 -1.76
N CYS A 406 2.26 -21.02 -2.26
CA CYS A 406 1.57 -22.30 -2.15
C CYS A 406 2.59 -23.37 -1.77
N GLY A 407 2.33 -24.16 -0.77
CA GLY A 407 3.25 -25.18 -0.33
C GLY A 407 2.69 -26.08 0.76
N ARG A 408 3.50 -27.07 1.11
CA ARG A 408 3.18 -28.02 2.18
C ARG A 408 3.62 -27.49 3.53
N VAL A 409 2.80 -27.69 4.54
CA VAL A 409 3.05 -27.21 5.91
C VAL A 409 4.24 -27.93 6.53
N VAL A 410 5.19 -27.17 7.05
CA VAL A 410 6.27 -27.64 7.93
C VAL A 410 6.39 -26.71 9.13
N PHE A 411 6.92 -27.19 10.24
CA PHE A 411 6.92 -26.48 11.52
C PHE A 411 8.30 -26.08 12.04
N THR A 412 9.37 -26.55 11.44
CA THR A 412 10.75 -26.18 11.84
C THR A 412 11.58 -25.78 10.63
N ALA A 413 12.63 -24.99 10.88
CA ALA A 413 13.58 -24.61 9.84
C ALA A 413 14.30 -25.83 9.25
N GLU A 414 14.63 -26.82 10.08
CA GLU A 414 15.26 -28.06 9.65
C GLU A 414 14.35 -28.86 8.72
N GLU A 415 13.08 -28.98 9.05
CA GLU A 415 12.08 -29.65 8.18
C GLU A 415 11.93 -28.92 6.85
N ALA A 416 11.92 -27.59 6.88
CA ALA A 416 11.85 -26.79 5.65
C ALA A 416 13.02 -27.09 4.73
N LYS A 417 14.24 -27.16 5.25
CA LYS A 417 15.44 -27.51 4.48
C LYS A 417 15.38 -28.93 3.91
N GLU A 418 15.03 -29.90 4.75
CA GLU A 418 14.94 -31.32 4.34
C GLU A 418 13.91 -31.54 3.22
N TRP A 419 12.73 -30.93 3.36
CA TRP A 419 11.67 -31.04 2.38
C TRP A 419 12.03 -30.31 1.08
N HIS A 420 12.69 -29.17 1.18
CA HIS A 420 13.18 -28.45 0.00
C HIS A 420 14.24 -29.26 -0.78
N GLU A 421 15.15 -29.91 -0.07
CA GLU A 421 16.16 -30.79 -0.68
C GLU A 421 15.53 -31.97 -1.43
N ARG A 422 14.35 -32.43 -0.97
CA ARG A 422 13.57 -33.47 -1.65
C ARG A 422 12.76 -32.94 -2.84
N GLY A 423 12.85 -31.65 -3.13
CA GLY A 423 12.09 -31.00 -4.21
C GLY A 423 10.67 -30.56 -3.85
N GLU A 424 10.32 -30.60 -2.58
CA GLU A 424 8.99 -30.15 -2.12
C GLU A 424 8.95 -28.64 -1.90
N LYS A 425 7.80 -28.03 -2.22
CA LYS A 425 7.50 -26.63 -1.89
C LYS A 425 6.88 -26.59 -0.50
N VAL A 426 7.41 -25.75 0.37
CA VAL A 426 7.00 -25.71 1.78
C VAL A 426 6.54 -24.33 2.23
N ILE A 427 5.63 -24.32 3.18
CA ILE A 427 5.20 -23.14 3.96
C ILE A 427 5.65 -23.38 5.40
N LEU A 428 6.50 -22.50 5.90
CA LEU A 428 6.98 -22.59 7.28
C LEU A 428 5.96 -21.94 8.23
N VAL A 429 5.42 -22.73 9.15
CA VAL A 429 4.44 -22.29 10.15
C VAL A 429 5.09 -22.25 11.53
N ARG A 430 5.14 -21.09 12.16
CA ARG A 430 5.78 -20.89 13.46
C ARG A 430 4.88 -20.03 14.37
N LEU A 431 5.03 -20.18 15.68
CA LEU A 431 4.49 -19.18 16.62
C LEU A 431 5.11 -17.82 16.34
N GLU A 432 6.43 -17.79 16.21
CA GLU A 432 7.23 -16.66 15.82
C GLU A 432 8.55 -17.18 15.27
N THR A 433 9.25 -16.40 14.45
CA THR A 433 10.57 -16.79 13.94
C THR A 433 11.67 -16.09 14.74
N SER A 434 12.85 -16.69 14.71
CA SER A 434 14.07 -16.16 15.30
C SER A 434 15.20 -16.18 14.26
N PRO A 435 16.35 -15.54 14.53
CA PRO A 435 17.49 -15.58 13.60
C PRO A 435 17.96 -16.99 13.25
N GLU A 436 17.70 -17.97 14.10
CA GLU A 436 18.05 -19.40 13.84
C GLU A 436 17.20 -20.00 12.72
N ASP A 437 16.06 -19.43 12.41
CA ASP A 437 15.14 -19.92 11.38
C ASP A 437 15.46 -19.40 9.97
N ILE A 438 16.44 -18.53 9.80
CA ILE A 438 16.72 -17.85 8.53
C ILE A 438 16.93 -18.81 7.37
N GLU A 439 17.70 -19.87 7.54
CA GLU A 439 17.94 -20.83 6.48
C GLU A 439 16.67 -21.56 6.03
N GLY A 440 15.81 -21.92 6.99
CA GLY A 440 14.51 -22.52 6.69
C GLY A 440 13.57 -21.53 6.02
N MET A 441 13.61 -20.26 6.41
CA MET A 441 12.82 -19.21 5.79
C MET A 441 13.24 -18.97 4.34
N GLN A 442 14.53 -19.03 4.04
CA GLN A 442 15.05 -18.84 2.67
C GLN A 442 14.55 -19.87 1.67
N VAL A 443 14.40 -21.11 2.08
CA VAL A 443 13.95 -22.18 1.19
C VAL A 443 12.44 -22.33 1.13
N SER A 444 11.70 -21.65 2.02
CA SER A 444 10.24 -21.70 2.07
C SER A 444 9.62 -20.82 1.00
N GLN A 445 8.48 -21.26 0.46
CA GLN A 445 7.68 -20.46 -0.47
C GLN A 445 7.00 -19.31 0.25
N GLY A 446 6.61 -19.53 1.50
CA GLY A 446 5.97 -18.54 2.34
C GLY A 446 6.15 -18.86 3.82
N ILE A 447 5.89 -17.86 4.65
CA ILE A 447 6.04 -17.92 6.10
C ILE A 447 4.73 -17.48 6.74
N LEU A 448 4.24 -18.29 7.68
CA LEU A 448 3.03 -18.00 8.44
C LEU A 448 3.36 -18.00 9.92
N THR A 449 3.09 -16.89 10.62
CA THR A 449 3.29 -16.81 12.06
C THR A 449 2.02 -16.45 12.81
N VAL A 450 1.90 -16.98 14.02
CA VAL A 450 0.78 -16.70 14.93
C VAL A 450 0.94 -15.34 15.58
N ARG A 451 2.17 -15.01 15.96
CA ARG A 451 2.55 -13.76 16.65
C ARG A 451 3.41 -12.89 15.74
N GLY A 452 3.42 -11.63 16.05
CA GLY A 452 4.29 -10.65 15.40
C GLY A 452 3.52 -9.65 14.55
N GLY A 453 3.98 -8.40 14.59
CA GLY A 453 3.45 -7.31 13.78
C GLY A 453 4.26 -7.13 12.49
N MET A 454 4.02 -6.03 11.82
CA MET A 454 4.72 -5.65 10.58
C MET A 454 6.23 -5.46 10.76
N THR A 455 6.68 -5.35 11.98
CA THR A 455 8.07 -5.10 12.36
C THR A 455 8.73 -6.26 13.08
N SER A 456 8.03 -7.40 13.15
CA SER A 456 8.57 -8.64 13.74
C SER A 456 9.74 -9.17 12.91
N HIS A 457 10.53 -10.04 13.50
CA HIS A 457 11.63 -10.71 12.83
C HIS A 457 11.17 -11.40 11.53
N ALA A 458 10.06 -12.15 11.59
CA ALA A 458 9.51 -12.81 10.41
C ALA A 458 9.18 -11.83 9.29
N ALA A 459 8.49 -10.73 9.61
CA ALA A 459 8.08 -9.73 8.64
C ALA A 459 9.29 -9.03 7.98
N VAL A 460 10.24 -8.60 8.80
CA VAL A 460 11.44 -7.87 8.31
C VAL A 460 12.31 -8.77 7.45
N VAL A 461 12.60 -9.97 7.90
CA VAL A 461 13.45 -10.93 7.16
C VAL A 461 12.78 -11.39 5.88
N ALA A 462 11.48 -11.68 5.93
CA ALA A 462 10.74 -12.10 4.74
C ALA A 462 10.74 -11.01 3.66
N ARG A 463 10.53 -9.75 4.04
CA ARG A 463 10.62 -8.62 3.09
C ARG A 463 12.01 -8.50 2.48
N GLY A 464 13.05 -8.67 3.29
CA GLY A 464 14.43 -8.66 2.80
C GLY A 464 14.73 -9.77 1.81
N MET A 465 14.12 -10.94 2.00
CA MET A 465 14.28 -12.10 1.12
C MET A 465 13.36 -12.07 -0.11
N GLY A 466 12.37 -11.19 -0.13
CA GLY A 466 11.32 -11.21 -1.14
C GLY A 466 10.37 -12.41 -1.02
N THR A 467 10.23 -12.96 0.17
CA THR A 467 9.41 -14.15 0.46
C THR A 467 8.05 -13.71 1.02
N CYS A 468 6.97 -14.32 0.54
CA CYS A 468 5.62 -14.10 1.06
C CYS A 468 5.56 -14.36 2.57
N CYS A 469 4.95 -13.45 3.32
CA CYS A 469 4.75 -13.64 4.75
C CYS A 469 3.40 -13.11 5.19
N VAL A 470 2.67 -13.94 5.93
CA VAL A 470 1.48 -13.57 6.68
C VAL A 470 1.81 -13.74 8.15
N SER A 471 1.80 -12.67 8.91
CA SER A 471 2.14 -12.69 10.34
C SER A 471 0.97 -12.31 11.22
N GLY A 472 1.10 -12.59 12.52
CA GLY A 472 0.10 -12.15 13.49
C GLY A 472 -1.27 -12.78 13.33
N CYS A 473 -1.35 -14.01 12.81
CA CYS A 473 -2.63 -14.73 12.70
C CYS A 473 -2.99 -15.39 14.04
N GLY A 474 -3.56 -14.59 14.95
CA GLY A 474 -3.88 -15.02 16.31
C GLY A 474 -4.94 -16.11 16.42
N ASP A 475 -5.68 -16.39 15.36
CA ASP A 475 -6.69 -17.46 15.33
C ASP A 475 -6.07 -18.85 15.16
N ILE A 476 -4.79 -18.92 14.83
CA ILE A 476 -4.07 -20.18 14.68
C ILE A 476 -3.59 -20.69 16.04
N VAL A 477 -3.84 -21.98 16.29
CA VAL A 477 -3.27 -22.70 17.44
C VAL A 477 -2.30 -23.74 16.91
N VAL A 478 -1.00 -23.55 17.19
CA VAL A 478 0.05 -24.47 16.75
C VAL A 478 0.35 -25.52 17.83
N ASP A 479 0.39 -26.79 17.42
CA ASP A 479 0.81 -27.92 18.23
C ASP A 479 2.06 -28.53 17.58
N TYR A 480 3.24 -28.11 18.04
CA TYR A 480 4.52 -28.61 17.52
C TYR A 480 4.77 -30.10 17.76
N GLU A 481 4.30 -30.63 18.91
CA GLU A 481 4.49 -32.05 19.26
C GLU A 481 3.77 -32.97 18.27
N ASN A 482 2.55 -32.65 17.90
CA ASN A 482 1.73 -33.43 16.97
C ASN A 482 1.84 -32.93 15.53
N LYS A 483 2.72 -31.97 15.26
CA LYS A 483 2.97 -31.40 13.93
C LYS A 483 1.69 -31.02 13.22
N LYS A 484 0.88 -30.18 13.86
CA LYS A 484 -0.38 -29.66 13.32
C LYS A 484 -0.69 -28.26 13.84
N PHE A 485 -1.57 -27.59 13.12
CA PHE A 485 -2.21 -26.37 13.64
C PHE A 485 -3.70 -26.37 13.32
N THR A 486 -4.45 -25.65 14.13
CA THR A 486 -5.91 -25.51 13.97
C THR A 486 -6.24 -24.10 13.53
N LEU A 487 -7.09 -23.98 12.52
CA LEU A 487 -7.58 -22.69 12.02
C LEU A 487 -9.01 -22.87 11.50
N ALA A 488 -9.93 -22.01 11.94
CA ALA A 488 -11.34 -22.04 11.55
C ALA A 488 -12.02 -23.42 11.79
N GLY A 489 -11.64 -24.10 12.89
CA GLY A 489 -12.20 -25.37 13.27
C GLY A 489 -11.65 -26.57 12.49
N LYS A 490 -10.70 -26.38 11.61
CA LYS A 490 -10.05 -27.46 10.83
C LYS A 490 -8.60 -27.64 11.26
N GLU A 491 -8.15 -28.89 11.31
CA GLU A 491 -6.75 -29.25 11.56
C GLU A 491 -5.96 -29.35 10.27
N TYR A 492 -4.75 -28.77 10.27
CA TYR A 492 -3.79 -28.85 9.19
C TYR A 492 -2.53 -29.54 9.72
N HIS A 493 -2.15 -30.65 9.09
CA HIS A 493 -1.04 -31.49 9.49
C HIS A 493 0.20 -31.21 8.63
N GLU A 494 1.37 -31.60 9.12
CA GLU A 494 2.59 -31.57 8.34
C GLU A 494 2.37 -32.23 6.96
N GLY A 495 2.76 -31.52 5.91
CA GLY A 495 2.59 -31.99 4.54
C GLY A 495 1.27 -31.60 3.87
N ASP A 496 0.30 -31.07 4.60
CA ASP A 496 -0.94 -30.56 4.01
C ASP A 496 -0.65 -29.30 3.17
N TRP A 497 -1.39 -29.13 2.09
CA TRP A 497 -1.26 -27.96 1.23
C TRP A 497 -2.03 -26.77 1.78
N ILE A 498 -1.37 -25.66 1.87
CA ILE A 498 -1.99 -24.35 2.15
C ILE A 498 -1.44 -23.29 1.20
N SER A 499 -2.12 -22.17 1.12
CA SER A 499 -1.68 -21.02 0.33
C SER A 499 -1.80 -19.74 1.14
N LEU A 500 -0.85 -18.82 0.93
CA LEU A 500 -0.79 -17.54 1.62
C LEU A 500 -0.79 -16.41 0.60
N ASP A 501 -1.57 -15.37 0.87
CA ASP A 501 -1.51 -14.10 0.14
C ASP A 501 -0.84 -13.06 1.03
N GLY A 502 0.44 -12.82 0.80
CA GLY A 502 1.22 -11.85 1.55
C GLY A 502 0.85 -10.40 1.28
N SER A 503 0.08 -10.15 0.23
CA SER A 503 -0.38 -8.80 -0.13
C SER A 503 -1.68 -8.42 0.57
N THR A 504 -2.52 -9.40 0.90
CA THR A 504 -3.81 -9.19 1.59
C THR A 504 -3.83 -9.70 3.02
N GLY A 505 -2.98 -10.66 3.35
CA GLY A 505 -2.99 -11.39 4.61
C GLY A 505 -3.93 -12.61 4.61
N ASN A 506 -4.56 -12.93 3.51
CA ASN A 506 -5.48 -14.05 3.40
C ASN A 506 -4.77 -15.40 3.43
N ILE A 507 -5.39 -16.39 4.08
CA ILE A 507 -4.91 -17.76 4.18
C ILE A 507 -5.95 -18.67 3.53
N TYR A 508 -5.48 -19.55 2.66
CA TYR A 508 -6.31 -20.54 1.97
C TYR A 508 -5.91 -21.95 2.43
N GLY A 509 -6.87 -22.76 2.83
CA GLY A 509 -6.65 -24.12 3.33
C GLY A 509 -6.45 -25.17 2.22
N GLU A 510 -6.04 -24.74 1.05
CA GLU A 510 -5.88 -25.57 -0.14
C GLU A 510 -4.75 -25.06 -1.02
N ALA A 511 -4.32 -25.86 -1.98
CA ALA A 511 -3.32 -25.44 -2.97
C ALA A 511 -3.98 -24.52 -4.00
N VAL A 512 -3.51 -23.28 -4.08
CA VAL A 512 -3.92 -22.31 -5.11
C VAL A 512 -2.72 -22.07 -6.03
N ALA A 513 -2.90 -22.31 -7.31
CA ALA A 513 -1.81 -22.17 -8.29
C ALA A 513 -1.26 -20.74 -8.32
N THR A 514 0.06 -20.61 -8.39
CA THR A 514 0.77 -19.34 -8.44
C THR A 514 1.40 -19.11 -9.81
N VAL A 515 1.58 -17.83 -10.15
CA VAL A 515 2.27 -17.37 -11.35
C VAL A 515 3.58 -16.70 -10.90
N PRO A 516 4.75 -17.09 -11.46
CA PRO A 516 6.02 -16.48 -11.09
C PRO A 516 6.06 -14.97 -11.31
N ALA A 517 6.89 -14.27 -10.55
CA ALA A 517 7.15 -12.85 -10.77
C ALA A 517 7.70 -12.65 -12.17
N ASP A 518 7.05 -11.75 -12.92
CA ASP A 518 7.52 -11.29 -14.21
C ASP A 518 7.62 -9.76 -14.14
N PRO A 519 8.82 -9.21 -13.83
CA PRO A 519 9.05 -7.76 -13.85
C PRO A 519 8.90 -7.19 -15.27
N GLY A 520 8.68 -8.10 -16.21
CA GLY A 520 8.16 -7.77 -17.48
C GLY A 520 9.13 -7.30 -18.51
N SER A 521 8.98 -7.83 -19.58
CA SER A 521 9.15 -7.22 -20.88
C SER A 521 9.79 -5.84 -20.86
N GLY A 522 10.37 -5.35 -21.87
CA GLY A 522 11.06 -4.07 -21.99
C GLY A 522 10.40 -2.82 -21.40
N TYR A 523 9.13 -2.86 -21.03
CA TYR A 523 8.40 -1.72 -20.43
C TYR A 523 8.95 -1.33 -19.05
N PHE A 524 9.19 -2.30 -18.18
CA PHE A 524 9.79 -2.07 -16.87
C PHE A 524 11.17 -1.45 -17.01
N GLY A 525 12.02 -2.02 -17.87
CA GLY A 525 13.36 -1.52 -18.12
C GLY A 525 13.36 -0.10 -18.68
N ARG A 526 12.44 0.21 -19.58
CA ARG A 526 12.32 1.57 -20.15
C ARG A 526 11.90 2.59 -19.11
N LEU A 527 10.88 2.28 -18.30
CA LEU A 527 10.43 3.18 -17.24
C LEU A 527 11.55 3.42 -16.22
N MET A 528 12.20 2.34 -15.78
CA MET A 528 13.28 2.45 -14.80
C MET A 528 14.51 3.18 -15.36
N GLY A 529 14.78 3.06 -16.65
CA GLY A 529 15.80 3.85 -17.33
C GLY A 529 15.49 5.34 -17.28
N TRP A 530 14.25 5.72 -17.50
CA TRP A 530 13.81 7.12 -17.35
C TRP A 530 13.89 7.57 -15.89
N ALA A 531 13.50 6.73 -14.95
CA ALA A 531 13.63 7.03 -13.52
C ALA A 531 15.09 7.35 -13.16
N ASP A 532 16.04 6.52 -13.60
CA ASP A 532 17.47 6.75 -13.34
C ASP A 532 17.99 8.03 -13.99
N LYS A 533 17.43 8.40 -15.15
CA LYS A 533 17.81 9.63 -15.86
C LYS A 533 17.44 10.89 -15.07
N TYR A 534 16.31 10.89 -14.38
CA TYR A 534 15.75 12.08 -13.72
C TYR A 534 16.00 12.14 -12.22
N ARG A 535 16.21 11.01 -11.53
CA ARG A 535 16.46 11.03 -10.08
C ARG A 535 17.79 11.70 -9.75
N GLN A 536 17.82 12.38 -8.63
CA GLN A 536 19.02 13.02 -8.07
C GLN A 536 19.54 12.25 -6.84
N LEU A 537 18.66 11.56 -6.10
CA LEU A 537 19.06 10.64 -5.06
C LEU A 537 19.70 9.38 -5.66
N MET A 538 20.80 8.94 -5.08
CA MET A 538 21.30 7.59 -5.30
C MET A 538 20.42 6.60 -4.51
N VAL A 539 20.29 5.39 -5.00
CA VAL A 539 19.53 4.34 -4.33
C VAL A 539 20.46 3.18 -4.01
N TYR A 540 20.60 2.91 -2.72
CA TYR A 540 21.40 1.82 -2.19
C TYR A 540 20.47 0.74 -1.64
N THR A 541 21.04 -0.42 -1.35
CA THR A 541 20.32 -1.52 -0.74
C THR A 541 20.86 -1.82 0.66
N ASN A 542 20.01 -2.33 1.54
CA ASN A 542 20.40 -2.92 2.80
C ASN A 542 20.66 -4.41 2.53
N ALA A 543 21.85 -4.88 2.79
CA ALA A 543 22.20 -6.28 2.52
C ALA A 543 23.26 -6.77 3.48
N ASP A 544 23.05 -7.95 4.03
CA ASP A 544 23.94 -8.59 5.00
C ASP A 544 24.63 -9.83 4.42
N THR A 545 24.17 -10.30 3.26
CA THR A 545 24.70 -11.49 2.56
C THR A 545 25.04 -11.15 1.12
N PRO A 546 25.99 -11.88 0.49
CA PRO A 546 26.28 -11.72 -0.93
C PRO A 546 25.06 -11.94 -1.82
N ARG A 547 24.16 -12.84 -1.43
CA ARG A 547 22.90 -13.11 -2.16
C ARG A 547 22.01 -11.88 -2.21
N ASP A 548 21.76 -11.26 -1.06
CA ASP A 548 20.92 -10.05 -0.97
C ASP A 548 21.59 -8.88 -1.70
N ALA A 549 22.90 -8.76 -1.58
CA ALA A 549 23.66 -7.72 -2.29
C ALA A 549 23.54 -7.89 -3.81
N ALA A 550 23.69 -9.12 -4.31
CA ALA A 550 23.52 -9.42 -5.73
C ALA A 550 22.10 -9.14 -6.22
N GLN A 551 21.09 -9.48 -5.42
CA GLN A 551 19.70 -9.17 -5.73
C GLN A 551 19.44 -7.67 -5.79
N GLY A 552 19.93 -6.93 -4.82
CA GLY A 552 19.82 -5.46 -4.82
C GLY A 552 20.53 -4.84 -6.01
N ARG A 553 21.71 -5.34 -6.34
CA ARG A 553 22.48 -4.88 -7.51
C ARG A 553 21.72 -5.17 -8.81
N ALA A 554 21.12 -6.35 -8.94
CA ALA A 554 20.29 -6.70 -10.09
C ALA A 554 19.08 -5.77 -10.25
N PHE A 555 18.51 -5.29 -9.14
CA PHE A 555 17.43 -4.30 -9.16
C PHE A 555 17.90 -2.85 -9.36
N GLY A 556 19.20 -2.63 -9.48
CA GLY A 556 19.77 -1.32 -9.80
C GLY A 556 20.32 -0.55 -8.61
N ALA A 557 20.60 -1.21 -7.49
CA ALA A 557 21.26 -0.57 -6.35
C ALA A 557 22.67 -0.12 -6.72
N GLN A 558 23.03 1.08 -6.27
CA GLN A 558 24.31 1.72 -6.56
C GLN A 558 25.31 1.56 -5.41
N GLY A 559 24.95 0.83 -4.39
CA GLY A 559 25.78 0.58 -3.22
C GLY A 559 25.00 -0.17 -2.14
N ILE A 560 25.67 -0.48 -1.04
CA ILE A 560 25.04 -0.95 0.20
C ILE A 560 25.09 0.20 1.19
N GLY A 561 23.92 0.70 1.61
CA GLY A 561 23.80 1.75 2.61
C GLY A 561 23.79 1.24 4.04
N LEU A 562 23.51 -0.04 4.23
CA LEU A 562 23.52 -0.69 5.54
C LEU A 562 23.82 -2.17 5.40
N CYS A 563 24.94 -2.58 6.00
CA CYS A 563 25.24 -3.98 6.28
C CYS A 563 25.24 -4.15 7.80
N ARG A 564 24.30 -4.96 8.31
CA ARG A 564 24.17 -5.27 9.73
C ARG A 564 25.06 -6.45 10.07
N THR A 565 26.17 -6.22 10.71
CA THR A 565 27.16 -7.29 10.97
C THR A 565 26.68 -8.34 11.98
N GLU A 566 25.73 -8.02 12.85
CA GLU A 566 25.15 -8.94 13.82
C GLU A 566 24.51 -10.18 13.16
N HIS A 567 23.95 -10.03 11.99
CA HIS A 567 23.31 -11.15 11.26
C HIS A 567 24.33 -12.20 10.79
N MET A 568 25.60 -11.84 10.77
CA MET A 568 26.69 -12.73 10.36
C MET A 568 27.17 -13.67 11.48
N PHE A 569 26.68 -13.48 12.72
CA PHE A 569 27.16 -14.22 13.89
C PHE A 569 26.33 -15.45 14.27
N PHE A 570 25.18 -15.68 13.64
CA PHE A 570 24.22 -16.68 14.10
C PHE A 570 24.42 -18.10 13.54
N GLU A 571 25.23 -18.29 12.52
CA GLU A 571 25.40 -19.59 11.86
C GLU A 571 26.55 -20.42 12.44
N GLY A 572 26.30 -21.69 12.70
CA GLY A 572 27.31 -22.71 12.96
C GLY A 572 28.34 -22.38 14.05
N GLU A 573 29.61 -22.44 13.70
CA GLU A 573 30.72 -22.15 14.59
C GLU A 573 30.84 -20.68 14.98
N ARG A 574 30.22 -19.80 14.21
CA ARG A 574 30.26 -18.35 14.44
C ARG A 574 29.57 -17.98 15.74
N ILE A 575 28.37 -18.51 15.98
CA ILE A 575 27.62 -18.21 17.21
C ILE A 575 28.31 -18.80 18.43
N LYS A 576 28.92 -19.96 18.28
CA LYS A 576 29.72 -20.57 19.34
C LYS A 576 30.88 -19.66 19.76
N ALA A 577 31.64 -19.14 18.82
CA ALA A 577 32.75 -18.22 19.09
C ALA A 577 32.25 -16.90 19.69
N MET A 578 31.12 -16.39 19.25
CA MET A 578 30.48 -15.19 19.81
C MET A 578 30.08 -15.41 21.26
N ARG A 579 29.51 -16.54 21.58
CA ARG A 579 29.17 -16.93 22.96
C ARG A 579 30.40 -17.08 23.84
N GLU A 580 31.49 -17.68 23.31
CA GLU A 580 32.77 -17.76 24.01
C GLU A 580 33.30 -16.34 24.32
N MET A 581 33.18 -15.42 23.41
CA MET A 581 33.60 -14.02 23.64
C MET A 581 32.77 -13.37 24.75
N ILE A 582 31.47 -13.59 24.77
CA ILE A 582 30.57 -13.00 25.77
C ILE A 582 30.86 -13.53 27.20
N VAL A 583 31.15 -14.81 27.34
CA VAL A 583 31.43 -15.42 28.63
C VAL A 583 32.86 -15.23 29.13
N ALA A 584 33.73 -14.65 28.31
CA ALA A 584 35.13 -14.42 28.69
C ALA A 584 35.26 -13.45 29.86
N ASP A 585 36.11 -13.75 30.81
CA ASP A 585 36.35 -12.94 32.02
C ASP A 585 37.36 -11.79 31.82
N ASN A 586 38.15 -11.88 30.77
CA ASN A 586 39.27 -10.96 30.54
C ASN A 586 39.44 -10.64 29.04
N THR A 587 40.19 -9.59 28.77
CA THR A 587 40.44 -9.09 27.42
C THR A 587 41.15 -10.14 26.53
N GLU A 588 42.10 -10.89 27.07
CA GLU A 588 42.84 -11.91 26.31
C GLU A 588 41.94 -13.03 25.78
N ASP A 589 41.05 -13.54 26.64
CA ASP A 589 40.12 -14.58 26.26
C ASP A 589 39.09 -14.06 25.24
N ARG A 590 38.66 -12.80 25.40
CA ARG A 590 37.78 -12.16 24.36
C ARG A 590 38.49 -12.07 23.03
N LYS A 591 39.74 -11.65 22.99
CA LYS A 591 40.57 -11.56 21.77
C LYS A 591 40.74 -12.92 21.11
N LYS A 592 40.92 -13.99 21.90
CA LYS A 592 41.01 -15.36 21.37
C LYS A 592 39.72 -15.80 20.67
N ALA A 593 38.59 -15.51 21.31
CA ALA A 593 37.27 -15.81 20.73
C ALA A 593 37.02 -14.97 19.46
N LEU A 594 37.33 -13.70 19.49
CA LEU A 594 37.19 -12.79 18.37
C LEU A 594 38.07 -13.18 17.20
N ALA A 595 39.30 -13.72 17.46
CA ALA A 595 40.18 -14.23 16.42
C ALA A 595 39.58 -15.42 15.66
N LYS A 596 38.68 -16.18 16.27
CA LYS A 596 37.93 -17.26 15.59
C LYS A 596 36.82 -16.72 14.68
N ILE A 597 36.24 -15.55 15.02
CA ILE A 597 35.17 -14.91 14.27
C ILE A 597 35.70 -14.15 13.06
N MET A 598 36.85 -13.50 13.21
CA MET A 598 37.41 -12.54 12.25
C MET A 598 37.49 -13.12 10.82
N PRO A 599 37.98 -14.34 10.59
CA PRO A 599 38.05 -14.91 9.23
C PRO A 599 36.66 -15.09 8.57
N TYR A 600 35.64 -15.40 9.35
CA TYR A 600 34.28 -15.54 8.85
C TYR A 600 33.73 -14.19 8.41
N GLN A 601 33.92 -13.14 9.23
CA GLN A 601 33.48 -11.79 8.88
C GLN A 601 34.24 -11.26 7.67
N GLN A 602 35.55 -11.51 7.61
CA GLN A 602 36.36 -11.10 6.44
C GLN A 602 35.82 -11.75 5.17
N GLY A 603 35.52 -13.05 5.20
CA GLY A 603 34.97 -13.75 4.06
C GLY A 603 33.59 -13.22 3.64
N ASP A 604 32.74 -12.89 4.61
CA ASP A 604 31.43 -12.30 4.35
C ASP A 604 31.58 -10.93 3.67
N PHE A 605 32.47 -10.08 4.16
CA PHE A 605 32.71 -8.76 3.57
C PHE A 605 33.35 -8.87 2.17
N GLU A 606 34.25 -9.82 1.95
CA GLU A 606 34.78 -10.10 0.61
C GLU A 606 33.64 -10.44 -0.36
N GLY A 607 32.73 -11.30 0.07
CA GLY A 607 31.53 -11.65 -0.72
C GLY A 607 30.64 -10.48 -1.06
N LEU A 608 30.42 -9.58 -0.10
CA LEU A 608 29.65 -8.35 -0.33
C LEU A 608 30.34 -7.40 -1.31
N TYR A 609 31.64 -7.19 -1.16
CA TYR A 609 32.40 -6.35 -2.07
C TYR A 609 32.40 -6.90 -3.50
N GLU A 610 32.55 -8.21 -3.65
CA GLU A 610 32.46 -8.86 -4.96
C GLU A 610 31.08 -8.69 -5.59
N ALA A 611 30.02 -8.93 -4.82
CA ALA A 611 28.65 -8.82 -5.31
C ALA A 611 28.30 -7.37 -5.73
N MET A 612 28.89 -6.39 -5.09
CA MET A 612 28.64 -4.96 -5.40
C MET A 612 29.54 -4.40 -6.48
N GLU A 613 30.47 -5.16 -7.01
CA GLU A 613 31.29 -4.79 -8.18
C GLU A 613 32.01 -3.44 -8.04
N GLY A 614 32.55 -3.15 -6.85
CA GLY A 614 33.26 -1.90 -6.57
C GLY A 614 32.38 -0.72 -6.16
N CYS A 615 31.07 -0.90 -6.06
CA CYS A 615 30.16 0.11 -5.54
C CYS A 615 30.39 0.34 -4.03
N PRO A 616 30.02 1.51 -3.50
CA PRO A 616 30.15 1.78 -2.06
C PRO A 616 29.43 0.76 -1.18
N VAL A 617 30.06 0.37 -0.08
CA VAL A 617 29.48 -0.52 0.92
C VAL A 617 29.71 0.09 2.30
N VAL A 618 28.62 0.40 3.00
CA VAL A 618 28.64 0.89 4.38
C VAL A 618 28.44 -0.27 5.34
N ILE A 619 29.42 -0.54 6.17
CA ILE A 619 29.41 -1.63 7.13
C ILE A 619 29.20 -1.05 8.52
N ARG A 620 28.08 -1.42 9.14
CA ARG A 620 27.78 -1.02 10.51
C ARG A 620 28.38 -2.03 11.49
N PHE A 621 29.10 -1.53 12.46
CA PHE A 621 29.62 -2.37 13.52
C PHE A 621 28.51 -2.92 14.42
N LEU A 622 28.83 -3.94 15.22
CA LEU A 622 27.91 -4.66 16.07
C LEU A 622 27.02 -3.70 16.87
N ASP A 623 25.69 -3.88 16.71
CA ASP A 623 24.70 -2.98 17.30
C ASP A 623 23.91 -3.59 18.47
N PRO A 624 23.37 -4.83 18.38
CA PRO A 624 22.48 -5.33 19.42
C PRO A 624 23.19 -5.64 20.75
N PRO A 625 22.43 -5.65 21.87
CA PRO A 625 22.99 -6.06 23.16
C PRO A 625 23.45 -7.53 23.12
N LEU A 626 24.46 -7.84 23.91
CA LEU A 626 25.08 -9.17 23.90
C LEU A 626 24.14 -10.31 24.33
N HIS A 627 23.14 -10.02 25.14
CA HIS A 627 22.19 -11.04 25.61
C HIS A 627 21.40 -11.69 24.45
N GLU A 628 21.28 -11.01 23.29
CA GLU A 628 20.57 -11.57 22.13
C GLU A 628 21.27 -12.80 21.53
N PHE A 629 22.55 -12.98 21.79
CA PHE A 629 23.31 -14.14 21.35
C PHE A 629 23.26 -15.30 22.32
N LEU A 630 22.65 -15.13 23.48
CA LEU A 630 22.59 -16.13 24.54
C LEU A 630 21.20 -16.77 24.63
N PRO A 631 21.13 -18.05 25.05
CA PRO A 631 19.88 -18.78 25.15
C PRO A 631 19.02 -18.28 26.33
N THR A 632 17.71 -18.50 26.21
CA THR A 632 16.74 -18.15 27.24
C THR A 632 16.16 -19.38 27.94
N LYS A 633 16.09 -20.53 27.23
CA LYS A 633 15.52 -21.78 27.76
C LYS A 633 16.58 -22.58 28.51
N GLU A 634 16.20 -23.16 29.66
CA GLU A 634 17.11 -23.96 30.49
C GLU A 634 17.78 -25.12 29.79
N GLU A 635 17.06 -25.80 28.90
CA GLU A 635 17.58 -26.91 28.09
C GLU A 635 18.72 -26.44 27.18
N ASP A 636 18.51 -25.29 26.52
CA ASP A 636 19.48 -24.68 25.63
C ASP A 636 20.70 -24.17 26.40
N ILE A 637 20.49 -23.63 27.60
CA ILE A 637 21.56 -23.16 28.47
C ILE A 637 22.51 -24.30 28.84
N LYS A 638 21.97 -25.46 29.19
CA LYS A 638 22.77 -26.66 29.55
C LYS A 638 23.59 -27.14 28.36
N GLU A 639 22.96 -27.24 27.19
CA GLU A 639 23.62 -27.68 25.96
C GLU A 639 24.75 -26.72 25.56
N ILE A 640 24.48 -25.44 25.54
CA ILE A 640 25.43 -24.38 25.15
C ILE A 640 26.58 -24.29 26.15
N ALA A 641 26.32 -24.37 27.42
CA ALA A 641 27.37 -24.38 28.47
C ALA A 641 28.37 -25.51 28.19
N GLY A 642 27.89 -26.70 27.86
CA GLY A 642 28.74 -27.82 27.49
C GLY A 642 29.54 -27.58 26.21
N GLU A 643 28.94 -27.00 25.20
CA GLU A 643 29.57 -26.67 23.90
C GLU A 643 30.72 -25.65 24.04
N ILE A 644 30.53 -24.61 24.84
CA ILE A 644 31.51 -23.52 24.98
C ILE A 644 32.49 -23.76 26.15
N GLY A 645 32.34 -24.88 26.89
CA GLY A 645 33.27 -25.26 27.95
C GLY A 645 33.19 -24.48 29.23
N VAL A 646 31.99 -23.98 29.57
CA VAL A 646 31.74 -23.29 30.87
C VAL A 646 30.72 -24.07 31.68
N THR A 647 30.67 -23.78 33.01
CA THR A 647 29.65 -24.39 33.85
C THR A 647 28.28 -23.77 33.62
N VAL A 648 27.21 -24.54 33.86
CA VAL A 648 25.82 -24.03 33.74
C VAL A 648 25.61 -22.82 34.65
N GLU A 649 26.18 -22.85 35.88
CA GLU A 649 26.11 -21.76 36.86
C GLU A 649 26.77 -20.48 36.30
N ARG A 650 27.94 -20.62 35.68
CA ARG A 650 28.62 -19.49 35.06
C ARG A 650 27.79 -18.87 33.94
N LEU A 651 27.19 -19.69 33.09
CA LEU A 651 26.36 -19.20 32.00
C LEU A 651 25.10 -18.49 32.51
N HIS A 652 24.48 -19.02 33.59
CA HIS A 652 23.38 -18.33 34.27
C HIS A 652 23.81 -16.98 34.83
N GLU A 653 24.97 -16.90 35.41
CA GLU A 653 25.52 -15.64 35.96
C GLU A 653 25.71 -14.59 34.89
N VAL A 654 26.25 -14.99 33.74
CA VAL A 654 26.48 -14.10 32.60
C VAL A 654 25.15 -13.62 32.02
N ILE A 655 24.19 -14.52 31.83
CA ILE A 655 22.85 -14.17 31.31
C ILE A 655 22.16 -13.18 32.26
N ALA A 656 22.23 -13.43 33.59
CA ALA A 656 21.65 -12.54 34.59
C ALA A 656 22.30 -11.16 34.57
N SER A 657 23.63 -11.12 34.43
CA SER A 657 24.40 -9.86 34.40
C SER A 657 24.09 -8.99 33.16
N LEU A 658 23.68 -9.63 32.06
CA LEU A 658 23.35 -8.96 30.79
C LEU A 658 21.87 -8.60 30.67
N HIS A 659 21.04 -9.05 31.61
CA HIS A 659 19.62 -8.73 31.60
C HIS A 659 19.40 -7.23 31.74
N GLU A 660 18.59 -6.68 30.81
CA GLU A 660 18.23 -5.26 30.81
C GLU A 660 16.71 -5.09 30.77
N PHE A 661 16.20 -4.12 31.54
CA PHE A 661 14.77 -3.80 31.56
C PHE A 661 14.33 -3.16 30.24
N ASN A 662 15.23 -2.38 29.62
CA ASN A 662 14.97 -1.75 28.33
C ASN A 662 16.20 -1.89 27.43
N PRO A 663 16.31 -3.02 26.72
CA PRO A 663 17.49 -3.28 25.88
C PRO A 663 17.74 -2.26 24.77
N MET A 664 16.70 -1.62 24.28
CA MET A 664 16.82 -0.56 23.26
C MET A 664 17.69 0.61 23.75
N MET A 665 17.62 0.93 25.04
CA MET A 665 18.34 2.04 25.67
C MET A 665 19.53 1.55 26.49
N GLY A 666 19.95 0.30 26.34
CA GLY A 666 20.94 -0.33 27.18
C GLY A 666 22.34 -0.38 26.59
N HIS A 667 23.07 -1.44 27.00
CA HIS A 667 24.46 -1.67 26.61
C HIS A 667 24.55 -2.30 25.22
N ARG A 668 24.55 -1.46 24.21
CA ARG A 668 24.59 -1.86 22.81
C ARG A 668 25.31 -0.82 21.95
N GLY A 669 25.53 -1.14 20.68
CA GLY A 669 26.10 -0.22 19.69
C GLY A 669 27.48 0.27 20.07
N CYS A 670 27.74 1.56 19.94
CA CYS A 670 29.02 2.16 20.30
C CYS A 670 29.38 1.97 21.77
N ARG A 671 28.39 1.79 22.66
CA ARG A 671 28.62 1.54 24.07
C ARG A 671 29.36 0.22 24.32
N LEU A 672 29.08 -0.81 23.49
CA LEU A 672 29.83 -2.06 23.49
C LEU A 672 31.27 -1.85 23.00
N ALA A 673 31.44 -1.06 21.96
CA ALA A 673 32.77 -0.74 21.41
C ALA A 673 33.61 0.10 22.39
N VAL A 674 32.97 0.92 23.22
CA VAL A 674 33.66 1.65 24.30
C VAL A 674 34.08 0.71 25.42
N SER A 675 33.19 -0.18 25.86
CA SER A 675 33.46 -1.15 26.91
C SER A 675 34.44 -2.25 26.48
N TYR A 676 34.30 -2.70 25.23
CA TYR A 676 35.09 -3.80 24.64
C TYR A 676 35.70 -3.39 23.32
N PRO A 677 36.71 -2.50 23.31
CA PRO A 677 37.28 -1.97 22.05
C PRO A 677 37.89 -3.04 21.13
N GLU A 678 38.23 -4.20 21.66
CA GLU A 678 38.70 -5.33 20.87
C GLU A 678 37.67 -5.83 19.84
N ILE A 679 36.37 -5.62 20.05
CA ILE A 679 35.33 -5.91 19.06
C ILE A 679 35.53 -5.01 17.84
N ALA A 680 35.73 -3.72 18.05
CA ALA A 680 36.00 -2.75 16.99
C ALA A 680 37.31 -3.06 16.25
N GLU A 681 38.34 -3.47 16.97
CA GLU A 681 39.61 -3.92 16.36
C GLU A 681 39.39 -5.09 15.42
N MET A 682 38.65 -6.09 15.87
CA MET A 682 38.33 -7.30 15.06
C MET A 682 37.56 -6.94 13.81
N GLN A 683 36.49 -6.17 13.95
CA GLN A 683 35.64 -5.82 12.81
C GLN A 683 36.38 -4.93 11.81
N THR A 684 37.19 -3.98 12.27
CA THR A 684 38.06 -3.15 11.42
C THR A 684 39.06 -4.02 10.65
N THR A 685 39.68 -4.97 11.32
CA THR A 685 40.60 -5.93 10.67
C THR A 685 39.92 -6.69 9.55
N ALA A 686 38.72 -7.22 9.82
CA ALA A 686 37.94 -7.96 8.82
C ALA A 686 37.58 -7.08 7.60
N VAL A 687 37.12 -5.86 7.83
CA VAL A 687 36.73 -4.91 6.76
C VAL A 687 37.95 -4.55 5.89
N ILE A 688 39.03 -4.13 6.50
CA ILE A 688 40.21 -3.65 5.75
C ILE A 688 40.89 -4.78 4.99
N ASN A 689 41.04 -5.95 5.61
CA ASN A 689 41.59 -7.13 4.94
C ASN A 689 40.74 -7.57 3.75
N ALA A 690 39.39 -7.56 3.93
CA ALA A 690 38.47 -7.91 2.86
C ALA A 690 38.60 -6.94 1.68
N ALA A 691 38.65 -5.63 1.96
CA ALA A 691 38.80 -4.61 0.93
C ALA A 691 40.13 -4.75 0.18
N ILE A 692 41.22 -4.99 0.88
CA ILE A 692 42.54 -5.21 0.28
C ILE A 692 42.51 -6.42 -0.63
N ASN A 693 41.97 -7.55 -0.17
CA ASN A 693 41.94 -8.80 -0.95
C ASN A 693 41.09 -8.68 -2.21
N VAL A 694 39.95 -8.04 -2.12
CA VAL A 694 39.06 -7.86 -3.28
C VAL A 694 39.65 -6.86 -4.26
N GLN A 695 40.27 -5.80 -3.79
CA GLN A 695 40.90 -4.82 -4.65
C GLN A 695 42.09 -5.44 -5.43
N LYS A 696 42.82 -6.37 -4.85
CA LYS A 696 43.90 -7.10 -5.56
C LYS A 696 43.35 -7.92 -6.71
N LYS A 697 42.17 -8.51 -6.56
CA LYS A 697 41.50 -9.25 -7.62
C LYS A 697 40.93 -8.36 -8.72
N HIS A 698 40.55 -7.12 -8.37
CA HIS A 698 39.91 -6.16 -9.26
C HIS A 698 40.63 -4.79 -9.18
N PRO A 699 41.81 -4.65 -9.79
CA PRO A 699 42.61 -3.41 -9.67
C PRO A 699 41.92 -2.14 -10.18
N ASP A 700 40.94 -2.27 -11.09
CA ASP A 700 40.20 -1.16 -11.69
C ASP A 700 39.10 -0.63 -10.79
N TRP A 701 38.67 -1.38 -9.77
CA TRP A 701 37.69 -0.90 -8.83
C TRP A 701 38.29 0.10 -7.84
N LYS A 702 37.61 1.21 -7.64
CA LYS A 702 38.03 2.24 -6.67
C LYS A 702 37.29 2.05 -5.36
N MET A 703 37.73 1.08 -4.58
CA MET A 703 37.03 0.74 -3.32
C MET A 703 37.47 1.65 -2.19
N VAL A 704 36.52 2.27 -1.53
CA VAL A 704 36.72 3.04 -0.29
C VAL A 704 35.83 2.39 0.78
N PRO A 705 36.42 1.59 1.68
CA PRO A 705 35.64 1.02 2.78
C PRO A 705 34.99 2.10 3.63
N GLU A 706 33.73 1.93 3.97
CA GLU A 706 32.95 2.85 4.80
C GLU A 706 32.52 2.13 6.06
N ILE A 707 33.01 2.59 7.20
CA ILE A 707 32.72 2.02 8.52
C ILE A 707 31.76 2.92 9.28
N MET A 708 30.67 2.38 9.72
CA MET A 708 29.63 3.12 10.44
C MET A 708 29.53 2.68 11.88
N ILE A 709 29.65 3.63 12.79
CA ILE A 709 29.55 3.42 14.22
C ILE A 709 28.11 3.71 14.66
N PRO A 710 27.38 2.71 15.21
CA PRO A 710 25.98 2.91 15.61
C PRO A 710 25.81 3.53 16.98
N LEU A 711 24.65 4.14 17.21
CA LEU A 711 24.15 4.59 18.51
C LEU A 711 24.97 5.70 19.18
N VAL A 712 25.63 6.50 18.39
CA VAL A 712 26.42 7.64 18.91
C VAL A 712 25.49 8.75 19.37
N GLY A 713 25.70 9.23 20.59
CA GLY A 713 24.98 10.38 21.16
C GLY A 713 25.89 11.55 21.52
N GLU A 714 27.18 11.31 21.62
CA GLU A 714 28.20 12.29 22.02
C GLU A 714 29.41 12.18 21.08
N VAL A 715 29.96 13.30 20.63
CA VAL A 715 31.11 13.30 19.72
C VAL A 715 32.31 12.53 20.31
N LYS A 716 32.50 12.58 21.60
CA LYS A 716 33.60 11.87 22.26
C LYS A 716 33.45 10.35 22.21
N GLU A 717 32.24 9.82 22.22
CA GLU A 717 31.99 8.38 21.98
C GLU A 717 32.50 7.98 20.59
N LEU A 718 32.13 8.76 19.59
CA LEU A 718 32.57 8.52 18.20
C LEU A 718 34.08 8.63 18.08
N LYS A 719 34.66 9.67 18.65
CA LYS A 719 36.12 9.88 18.62
C LYS A 719 36.87 8.70 19.25
N TYR A 720 36.41 8.21 20.40
CA TYR A 720 37.05 7.08 21.07
C TYR A 720 37.06 5.83 20.18
N VAL A 721 35.92 5.46 19.64
CA VAL A 721 35.76 4.28 18.77
C VAL A 721 36.52 4.51 17.45
N LYS A 722 36.39 5.69 16.86
CA LYS A 722 37.12 6.06 15.64
C LYS A 722 38.64 5.95 15.80
N ASP A 723 39.17 6.39 16.95
CA ASP A 723 40.62 6.28 17.21
C ASP A 723 41.08 4.81 17.20
N VAL A 724 40.31 3.90 17.76
CA VAL A 724 40.57 2.46 17.70
C VAL A 724 40.54 1.96 16.25
N VAL A 725 39.51 2.34 15.50
CA VAL A 725 39.34 1.95 14.07
C VAL A 725 40.52 2.47 13.25
N VAL A 726 40.88 3.74 13.40
CA VAL A 726 41.95 4.37 12.62
C VAL A 726 43.30 3.74 12.95
N ALA A 727 43.59 3.52 14.23
CA ALA A 727 44.85 2.88 14.63
C ALA A 727 44.97 1.45 14.05
N THR A 728 43.91 0.70 14.07
CA THR A 728 43.87 -0.67 13.51
C THR A 728 43.98 -0.66 11.97
N ALA A 729 43.19 0.18 11.31
CA ALA A 729 43.17 0.26 9.85
C ALA A 729 44.49 0.77 9.28
N ASP A 730 45.05 1.83 9.85
CA ASP A 730 46.28 2.42 9.39
C ASP A 730 47.48 1.45 9.53
N LYS A 731 47.49 0.68 10.61
CA LYS A 731 48.53 -0.35 10.81
C LYS A 731 48.45 -1.43 9.72
N ILE A 732 47.27 -1.92 9.43
CA ILE A 732 47.04 -2.97 8.42
C ILE A 732 47.43 -2.46 7.04
N ILE A 733 47.04 -1.24 6.69
CA ILE A 733 47.36 -0.63 5.40
C ILE A 733 48.86 -0.41 5.25
N LYS A 734 49.51 0.06 6.30
CA LYS A 734 50.97 0.25 6.31
C LYS A 734 51.72 -1.09 6.18
N ASP A 735 51.31 -2.12 6.94
CA ASP A 735 51.91 -3.45 6.88
C ASP A 735 51.73 -4.12 5.52
N ALA A 736 50.65 -3.82 4.81
CA ALA A 736 50.38 -4.30 3.46
C ALA A 736 51.20 -3.51 2.39
N GLY A 737 51.79 -2.41 2.76
CA GLY A 737 52.61 -1.59 1.85
C GLY A 737 51.85 -0.89 0.74
N ILE A 738 50.56 -0.59 0.99
CA ILE A 738 49.66 0.06 0.02
C ILE A 738 49.16 1.40 0.55
N ASP A 739 48.68 2.23 -0.35
CA ASP A 739 47.98 3.47 -0.02
C ASP A 739 46.48 3.23 -0.28
N ARG A 740 45.68 3.26 0.78
CA ARG A 740 44.22 3.02 0.71
C ARG A 740 43.46 4.01 1.55
N LYS A 741 42.39 4.54 0.94
CA LYS A 741 41.42 5.38 1.66
C LYS A 741 40.33 4.53 2.25
N TYR A 742 39.83 4.94 3.39
CA TYR A 742 38.62 4.43 4.04
C TYR A 742 37.97 5.60 4.75
N GLU A 743 36.69 5.44 5.07
CA GLU A 743 35.91 6.46 5.78
C GLU A 743 35.28 5.88 7.04
N VAL A 744 35.20 6.70 8.08
CA VAL A 744 34.52 6.39 9.34
C VAL A 744 33.43 7.43 9.54
N GLY A 745 32.21 6.95 9.62
CA GLY A 745 31.03 7.78 9.87
C GLY A 745 30.15 7.20 10.97
N THR A 746 28.98 7.76 11.13
CA THR A 746 28.07 7.33 12.17
C THR A 746 26.63 7.25 11.69
N MET A 747 25.85 6.45 12.39
CA MET A 747 24.41 6.43 12.26
C MET A 747 23.81 7.51 13.19
N ILE A 748 23.06 8.43 12.63
CA ILE A 748 22.29 9.41 13.40
C ILE A 748 20.93 8.75 13.71
N GLU A 749 20.81 8.29 14.92
CA GLU A 749 19.60 7.55 15.38
C GLU A 749 19.15 7.93 16.79
N ILE A 750 19.94 8.72 17.48
CA ILE A 750 19.59 9.28 18.79
C ILE A 750 19.25 10.76 18.61
N PRO A 751 18.12 11.25 19.16
CA PRO A 751 17.75 12.67 19.03
C PRO A 751 18.84 13.64 19.45
N ARG A 752 19.61 13.34 20.50
CA ARG A 752 20.74 14.16 20.91
C ARG A 752 21.81 14.28 19.83
N ALA A 753 22.08 13.19 19.12
CA ALA A 753 23.02 13.20 17.99
C ALA A 753 22.56 14.14 16.87
N ALA A 754 21.27 14.14 16.56
CA ALA A 754 20.70 15.05 15.57
C ALA A 754 20.83 16.53 16.00
N LEU A 755 20.60 16.80 17.27
CA LEU A 755 20.73 18.16 17.84
C LEU A 755 22.16 18.66 17.88
N THR A 756 23.13 17.76 17.97
CA THR A 756 24.57 18.09 18.07
C THR A 756 25.36 17.61 16.85
N ALA A 757 24.69 17.51 15.70
CA ALA A 757 25.29 16.97 14.48
C ALA A 757 26.48 17.79 13.96
N ASP A 758 26.52 19.08 14.23
CA ASP A 758 27.65 19.95 13.93
C ASP A 758 28.93 19.50 14.66
N GLU A 759 28.80 19.11 15.93
CA GLU A 759 29.93 18.59 16.71
C GLU A 759 30.35 17.20 16.23
N ILE A 760 29.37 16.32 15.97
CA ILE A 760 29.62 14.95 15.53
C ILE A 760 30.28 14.93 14.16
N ALA A 761 29.92 15.85 13.26
CA ALA A 761 30.52 15.98 11.93
C ALA A 761 32.00 16.35 11.95
N LYS A 762 32.55 16.81 13.07
CA LYS A 762 34.00 17.05 13.20
C LYS A 762 34.76 15.72 13.14
N GLU A 763 34.14 14.63 13.58
CA GLU A 763 34.74 13.30 13.58
C GLU A 763 34.10 12.38 12.53
N ALA A 764 32.81 12.51 12.23
CA ALA A 764 32.13 11.69 11.23
C ALA A 764 32.36 12.20 9.80
N GLU A 765 32.79 11.33 8.92
CA GLU A 765 32.98 11.63 7.51
C GLU A 765 31.70 11.48 6.70
N PHE A 766 30.72 10.74 7.24
CA PHE A 766 29.38 10.60 6.67
C PHE A 766 28.35 10.38 7.79
N PHE A 767 27.08 10.68 7.47
CA PHE A 767 25.92 10.36 8.32
C PHE A 767 24.99 9.41 7.57
N SER A 768 24.48 8.43 8.30
CA SER A 768 23.36 7.62 7.87
C SER A 768 22.26 7.73 8.93
N PHE A 769 21.06 8.11 8.52
CA PHE A 769 19.94 8.27 9.45
C PHE A 769 19.29 6.91 9.74
N GLY A 770 19.40 6.43 10.98
CA GLY A 770 18.73 5.22 11.46
C GLY A 770 17.32 5.57 11.94
N THR A 771 16.40 5.72 11.03
CA THR A 771 15.08 6.28 11.33
C THR A 771 14.20 5.38 12.18
N ASN A 772 14.48 4.08 12.27
CA ASN A 772 13.74 3.18 13.15
C ASN A 772 13.96 3.58 14.62
N ASP A 773 15.22 3.64 15.06
CA ASP A 773 15.56 4.06 16.43
C ASP A 773 15.26 5.54 16.67
N LEU A 774 15.53 6.39 15.69
CA LEU A 774 15.21 7.81 15.82
C LEU A 774 13.72 8.04 16.04
N THR A 775 12.86 7.29 15.33
CA THR A 775 11.41 7.33 15.52
C THR A 775 11.02 6.85 16.92
N GLN A 776 11.54 5.71 17.36
CA GLN A 776 11.26 5.16 18.69
C GLN A 776 11.59 6.15 19.80
N MET A 777 12.76 6.76 19.74
CA MET A 777 13.22 7.69 20.78
C MET A 777 12.52 9.05 20.70
N THR A 778 12.12 9.48 19.52
CA THR A 778 11.40 10.75 19.35
C THR A 778 9.96 10.64 19.81
N PHE A 779 9.27 9.55 19.50
CA PHE A 779 7.91 9.28 19.97
C PHE A 779 7.87 8.79 21.42
N GLY A 780 8.96 8.20 21.92
CA GLY A 780 9.04 7.69 23.29
C GLY A 780 8.34 6.35 23.48
N PHE A 781 8.22 5.53 22.43
CA PHE A 781 7.70 4.17 22.55
C PHE A 781 8.50 3.18 21.71
N SER A 782 8.49 1.93 22.15
CA SER A 782 9.14 0.83 21.44
C SER A 782 8.28 0.36 20.27
N ARG A 783 8.92 0.12 19.14
CA ARG A 783 8.31 -0.51 17.97
C ARG A 783 7.64 -1.85 18.29
N ASP A 784 8.28 -2.64 19.14
CA ASP A 784 7.79 -3.97 19.53
C ASP A 784 6.54 -3.90 20.42
N ASP A 785 6.42 -2.86 21.24
CA ASP A 785 5.30 -2.67 22.16
C ASP A 785 4.14 -1.83 21.56
N ALA A 786 4.41 -1.06 20.53
CA ALA A 786 3.45 -0.12 19.95
C ALA A 786 2.16 -0.78 19.45
N GLY A 787 2.22 -2.02 19.01
CA GLY A 787 1.05 -2.77 18.55
C GLY A 787 -0.06 -2.90 19.58
N LYS A 788 0.27 -2.76 20.87
CA LYS A 788 -0.71 -2.86 21.97
C LYS A 788 -1.66 -1.66 22.03
N PHE A 789 -1.26 -0.50 21.52
CA PHE A 789 -2.05 0.73 21.61
C PHE A 789 -2.26 1.48 20.31
N LEU A 790 -1.45 1.27 19.28
CA LEU A 790 -1.55 2.01 18.02
C LEU A 790 -2.89 1.82 17.32
N SER A 791 -3.51 0.64 17.43
CA SER A 791 -4.85 0.40 16.85
C SER A 791 -5.90 1.37 17.42
N TYR A 792 -5.83 1.64 18.71
CA TYR A 792 -6.72 2.62 19.36
C TYR A 792 -6.46 4.03 18.85
N TYR A 793 -5.22 4.38 18.60
CA TYR A 793 -4.82 5.68 18.05
C TYR A 793 -5.37 5.88 16.63
N TYR A 794 -5.35 4.84 15.81
CA TYR A 794 -5.95 4.88 14.47
C TYR A 794 -7.48 5.00 14.55
N ASP A 795 -8.11 4.21 15.41
CA ASP A 795 -9.57 4.23 15.59
C ASP A 795 -10.08 5.58 16.08
N LYS A 796 -9.30 6.24 16.93
CA LYS A 796 -9.63 7.57 17.47
C LYS A 796 -9.10 8.72 16.63
N LYS A 797 -8.51 8.42 15.48
CA LYS A 797 -7.98 9.41 14.53
C LYS A 797 -6.86 10.29 15.11
N ILE A 798 -6.09 9.77 16.05
CA ILE A 798 -4.94 10.47 16.64
C ILE A 798 -3.74 10.38 15.69
N TYR A 799 -3.47 9.19 15.16
CA TYR A 799 -2.49 8.97 14.10
C TYR A 799 -3.18 8.56 12.82
N GLU A 800 -2.78 9.16 11.71
CA GLU A 800 -3.27 8.81 10.37
C GLU A 800 -2.54 7.59 9.79
N SER A 801 -1.28 7.41 10.15
CA SER A 801 -0.44 6.31 9.64
C SER A 801 0.56 5.83 10.68
N ASP A 802 1.10 4.64 10.45
CA ASP A 802 2.16 4.06 11.28
C ASP A 802 3.47 4.86 11.07
N PRO A 803 4.04 5.46 12.14
CA PRO A 803 5.27 6.23 12.03
C PRO A 803 6.50 5.39 11.67
N PHE A 804 6.42 4.06 11.76
CA PHE A 804 7.48 3.15 11.33
C PHE A 804 7.39 2.79 9.85
N ALA A 805 6.20 2.88 9.26
CA ALA A 805 6.00 2.66 7.83
C ALA A 805 6.27 3.93 7.02
N HIS A 806 5.80 5.06 7.51
CA HIS A 806 5.96 6.38 6.88
C HIS A 806 6.67 7.31 7.85
N LEU A 807 7.73 7.95 7.39
CA LEU A 807 8.49 8.88 8.21
C LEU A 807 7.61 10.01 8.74
N ASP A 808 7.63 10.20 10.05
CA ASP A 808 7.01 11.36 10.69
C ASP A 808 7.79 12.63 10.32
N GLN A 809 7.25 13.40 9.39
CA GLN A 809 7.93 14.60 8.89
C GLN A 809 7.85 15.78 9.85
N ASN A 810 6.89 15.77 10.79
CA ASN A 810 6.66 16.87 11.73
C ASN A 810 7.61 16.85 12.94
N GLY A 811 8.00 15.68 13.40
CA GLY A 811 8.90 15.51 14.53
C GLY A 811 10.24 14.94 14.10
N VAL A 812 10.25 13.66 13.74
CA VAL A 812 11.48 12.95 13.31
C VAL A 812 12.11 13.64 12.10
N GLY A 813 11.30 14.06 11.14
CA GLY A 813 11.77 14.77 9.95
C GLY A 813 12.48 16.08 10.25
N LYS A 814 12.03 16.81 11.28
CA LYS A 814 12.73 18.03 11.73
C LYS A 814 14.13 17.71 12.26
N LEU A 815 14.29 16.62 12.97
CA LEU A 815 15.60 16.16 13.44
C LEU A 815 16.51 15.78 12.28
N VAL A 816 16.00 15.07 11.30
CA VAL A 816 16.75 14.70 10.09
C VAL A 816 17.21 15.96 9.32
N ALA A 817 16.30 16.88 9.08
CA ALA A 817 16.60 18.13 8.38
C ALA A 817 17.65 18.97 9.15
N MET A 818 17.51 19.06 10.47
CA MET A 818 18.44 19.77 11.35
C MET A 818 19.84 19.15 11.29
N ALA A 819 19.92 17.83 11.43
CA ALA A 819 21.19 17.11 11.42
C ALA A 819 21.88 17.22 10.05
N ALA A 820 21.13 17.14 8.95
CA ALA A 820 21.66 17.33 7.60
C ALA A 820 22.28 18.73 7.44
N LYS A 821 21.56 19.76 7.88
CA LYS A 821 22.03 21.14 7.83
C LYS A 821 23.29 21.35 8.69
N LEU A 822 23.22 20.94 9.96
CA LEU A 822 24.35 21.09 10.89
C LEU A 822 25.59 20.30 10.44
N GLY A 823 25.40 19.11 9.91
CA GLY A 823 26.50 18.31 9.38
C GLY A 823 27.22 18.99 8.23
N LYS A 824 26.47 19.56 7.30
CA LYS A 824 27.00 20.30 6.14
C LYS A 824 27.70 21.59 6.54
N GLU A 825 27.25 22.26 7.59
CA GLU A 825 27.92 23.48 8.10
C GLU A 825 29.32 23.18 8.58
N THR A 826 29.51 22.03 9.25
CA THR A 826 30.86 21.63 9.75
C THR A 826 31.68 20.98 8.65
N ARG A 827 31.06 20.13 7.84
CA ARG A 827 31.74 19.36 6.78
C ARG A 827 30.92 19.48 5.48
N PRO A 828 31.22 20.47 4.64
CA PRO A 828 30.38 20.74 3.44
C PRO A 828 30.26 19.55 2.46
N ASP A 829 31.21 18.67 2.43
CA ASP A 829 31.27 17.48 1.58
C ASP A 829 30.76 16.21 2.28
N ILE A 830 30.13 16.33 3.45
CA ILE A 830 29.61 15.18 4.18
C ILE A 830 28.58 14.43 3.34
N HIS A 831 28.74 13.11 3.27
CA HIS A 831 27.80 12.24 2.57
C HIS A 831 26.65 11.87 3.50
N LEU A 832 25.41 12.09 3.07
CA LEU A 832 24.21 11.92 3.87
C LEU A 832 23.29 10.87 3.25
N GLY A 833 22.81 9.93 4.07
CA GLY A 833 21.90 8.91 3.60
C GLY A 833 20.92 8.47 4.68
N ILE A 834 19.95 7.66 4.31
CA ILE A 834 18.95 7.06 5.21
C ILE A 834 18.93 5.56 4.99
N CYS A 835 18.80 4.78 6.04
CA CYS A 835 18.87 3.33 5.97
C CYS A 835 17.83 2.58 6.82
N GLY A 836 16.78 3.20 7.27
CA GLY A 836 15.69 2.52 7.97
C GLY A 836 14.67 1.94 6.99
N GLU A 837 13.57 1.42 7.52
CA GLU A 837 12.43 0.97 6.71
C GLU A 837 11.89 2.08 5.81
N HIS A 838 12.06 3.31 6.23
CA HIS A 838 11.62 4.49 5.50
C HIS A 838 12.35 4.70 4.16
N GLY A 839 13.52 4.11 3.97
CA GLY A 839 14.31 4.26 2.73
C GLY A 839 13.63 3.69 1.50
N GLY A 840 12.66 2.80 1.66
CA GLY A 840 11.86 2.24 0.58
C GLY A 840 10.43 2.79 0.52
N ASP A 841 10.07 3.72 1.38
CA ASP A 841 8.74 4.33 1.40
C ASP A 841 8.70 5.58 0.51
N PRO A 842 7.82 5.66 -0.50
CA PRO A 842 7.79 6.77 -1.45
C PRO A 842 7.69 8.16 -0.82
N THR A 843 6.85 8.35 0.19
CA THR A 843 6.70 9.65 0.86
C THR A 843 7.95 10.05 1.62
N SER A 844 8.61 9.09 2.23
CA SER A 844 9.86 9.29 2.95
C SER A 844 11.02 9.59 1.99
N VAL A 845 11.07 8.90 0.85
CA VAL A 845 12.05 9.15 -0.21
C VAL A 845 11.91 10.59 -0.74
N GLU A 846 10.69 11.04 -0.97
CA GLU A 846 10.42 12.44 -1.38
C GLU A 846 10.95 13.42 -0.35
N PHE A 847 10.70 13.18 0.92
CA PHE A 847 11.24 14.00 2.01
C PHE A 847 12.77 14.02 2.01
N CYS A 848 13.41 12.87 1.85
CA CYS A 848 14.88 12.78 1.78
C CYS A 848 15.45 13.58 0.61
N HIS A 849 14.76 13.56 -0.53
CA HIS A 849 15.13 14.37 -1.66
C HIS A 849 15.06 15.88 -1.32
N LYS A 850 13.96 16.30 -0.69
CA LYS A 850 13.75 17.72 -0.33
C LYS A 850 14.77 18.26 0.66
N VAL A 851 15.17 17.44 1.64
CA VAL A 851 16.16 17.87 2.65
C VAL A 851 17.61 17.74 2.19
N GLY A 852 17.83 17.28 0.97
CA GLY A 852 19.15 17.27 0.34
C GLY A 852 20.02 16.07 0.70
N LEU A 853 19.47 14.92 1.04
CA LEU A 853 20.24 13.71 1.25
C LEU A 853 20.87 13.25 -0.09
N ASN A 854 21.97 12.51 0.00
CA ASN A 854 22.69 11.98 -1.16
C ASN A 854 22.12 10.64 -1.61
N TYR A 855 21.68 9.79 -0.68
CA TYR A 855 21.13 8.49 -1.00
C TYR A 855 20.03 8.06 -0.04
N VAL A 856 19.22 7.12 -0.50
CA VAL A 856 18.32 6.31 0.32
C VAL A 856 18.75 4.86 0.21
N SER A 857 18.60 4.08 1.27
CA SER A 857 18.93 2.66 1.29
C SER A 857 17.76 1.85 1.80
N CYS A 858 17.45 0.75 1.14
CA CYS A 858 16.28 -0.08 1.43
C CYS A 858 16.54 -1.55 1.14
N SER A 859 15.62 -2.41 1.54
CA SER A 859 15.72 -3.84 1.21
C SER A 859 15.77 -4.04 -0.31
N PRO A 860 16.38 -5.13 -0.80
CA PRO A 860 16.59 -5.35 -2.23
C PRO A 860 15.34 -5.22 -3.10
N TYR A 861 14.22 -5.77 -2.66
CA TYR A 861 12.95 -5.75 -3.41
C TYR A 861 12.28 -4.36 -3.42
N ARG A 862 12.71 -3.44 -2.58
CA ARG A 862 12.22 -2.06 -2.58
C ARG A 862 13.07 -1.12 -3.43
N VAL A 863 14.20 -1.57 -3.93
CA VAL A 863 15.10 -0.74 -4.75
C VAL A 863 14.39 -0.14 -5.97
N PRO A 864 13.63 -0.89 -6.78
CA PRO A 864 12.89 -0.29 -7.89
C PRO A 864 11.89 0.77 -7.44
N ILE A 865 11.19 0.52 -6.33
CA ILE A 865 10.21 1.45 -5.75
C ILE A 865 10.90 2.76 -5.36
N ALA A 866 12.04 2.67 -4.68
CA ALA A 866 12.82 3.84 -4.27
C ALA A 866 13.38 4.61 -5.47
N ARG A 867 13.84 3.92 -6.50
CA ARG A 867 14.33 4.55 -7.74
C ARG A 867 13.23 5.37 -8.41
N LEU A 868 12.05 4.81 -8.54
CA LEU A 868 10.90 5.50 -9.14
C LEU A 868 10.44 6.67 -8.25
N ALA A 869 10.34 6.46 -6.95
CA ALA A 869 9.97 7.52 -6.00
C ALA A 869 10.96 8.68 -6.00
N ALA A 870 12.26 8.37 -6.07
CA ALA A 870 13.32 9.38 -6.16
C ALA A 870 13.22 10.20 -7.45
N ALA A 871 12.90 9.55 -8.56
CA ALA A 871 12.69 10.22 -9.84
C ALA A 871 11.48 11.15 -9.80
N GLN A 872 10.37 10.68 -9.24
CA GLN A 872 9.16 11.50 -9.08
C GLN A 872 9.42 12.71 -8.19
N ALA A 873 10.16 12.53 -7.11
CA ALA A 873 10.55 13.62 -6.21
C ALA A 873 11.40 14.66 -6.93
N ALA A 874 12.38 14.23 -7.73
CA ALA A 874 13.25 15.12 -8.49
C ALA A 874 12.50 15.91 -9.57
N ILE A 875 11.50 15.28 -10.19
CA ILE A 875 10.67 15.94 -11.21
C ILE A 875 9.75 16.99 -10.57
N LYS A 876 9.12 16.64 -9.45
CA LYS A 876 8.20 17.55 -8.73
C LYS A 876 8.93 18.67 -7.99
N HIS A 877 10.09 18.39 -7.47
CA HIS A 877 10.87 19.30 -6.63
C HIS A 877 12.34 19.31 -7.06
N PRO A 878 12.67 19.90 -8.23
CA PRO A 878 14.04 19.94 -8.71
C PRO A 878 14.97 20.62 -7.69
N ARG A 879 16.12 20.03 -7.45
CA ARG A 879 17.14 20.65 -6.60
C ARG A 879 17.78 21.80 -7.36
N ALA A 880 18.06 22.88 -6.63
CA ALA A 880 18.90 23.96 -7.15
C ALA A 880 20.30 23.41 -7.42
N ASN A 881 20.89 23.76 -8.59
CA ASN A 881 22.22 23.34 -8.98
C ASN A 881 23.29 24.03 -8.12
#